data_7023e95b822218fb39197f3ec8b55e97
#
_entry.id   7023e95b822218fb39197f3ec8b55e97
#
_cell.length_a   1.000
_cell.length_b   1.000
_cell.length_c   1.000
_cell.angle_alpha   90.00
_cell.angle_beta   90.00
_cell.angle_gamma   90.00
#
_symmetry.space_group_name_H-M   'P 1'
#
loop_
_entity.id
_entity.type
_entity.pdbx_description
1 polymer ?
#
loop_
_entity_poly.entity_id
_entity_poly.type
_entity_poly.pdbx_seq_one_letter_code
_entity_poly.pdbx_strand_id
1 'polypeptide(L)'
;MGRKIILTCLLSGALISLSSMDSLSFEDQAPVGTMPDMKKDINFSAENVVYDSAKDRVIATGDVNLYQGRNVLKADKVIFNRKTHEVKATGNISIRDGNGNIMFLDETILTDGFKDGFIRNIRVLFADDGHLIAQEGRRTDGKTTFKRAAYSPCKTCNRDGERKPLWQIRAAAITHDENDKVIRYKNVILEVAGVPILYTPYFSHPDPTVHSASGFLTPEFSTSSELGLNVTIPYYFSLAPDKDLTLEPLVTSRDGIVMAGTYRQHTGNGQFFIKGSTTYALDRDQDKIDTGDREIRGHIFSGGKFSLDNLNLVSDTWQWDYDLRWVSDDTYLRRYYQDRSDVLESHARIENFTNRSYFTAGVYGFQGLDEEDVTATTGQALPAFDLNIASTPGKWGNQFTVDASGVAIVRSEGLNSQRVSLKGAWKLPLKTSLGDFYTFTASVRADAFHISSAELQDQPINGGTNGTFGRVLPKFAIDWKLPFIKNGDTTQQIIEPLVSIIFAPNNKNSTDIVNEDSRNFEFDENNLFSHERYNGYDKWESGTRINYGLRYSLYAGKTTVIGTIGQSFRIQSSETFPVGSGFEGKSSDFVGRLDVTYGDYIDYVHRFRLDKSSLRLRRNEMILSGGSKKVRVSVRFLDLDRAGTDLTNTELKNIKELGTGFQYHVTNQWTMYGSWVRDMLKNDTISYDAGVKFKNECLEFGLGFERRLTSDRDITPSSTIHLRLVLKHLG
;
A
#
# COMPACT_ATOMS: atom_id res chain seq x y z
N MET A 1 11.07 5.62 19.75
CA MET A 1 10.33 4.68 18.93
C MET A 1 8.93 5.21 18.76
N GLY A 2 8.79 6.12 17.83
CA GLY A 2 7.49 6.59 17.44
C GLY A 2 6.71 5.44 16.83
N ARG A 3 5.76 4.85 17.54
CA ARG A 3 4.58 4.46 16.80
C ARG A 3 4.20 5.71 16.04
N LYS A 4 4.29 5.64 14.72
CA LYS A 4 3.58 6.57 13.86
C LYS A 4 2.14 6.57 14.35
N ILE A 5 1.82 7.48 15.26
CA ILE A 5 0.50 8.03 15.22
C ILE A 5 0.61 8.91 14.00
N ILE A 6 0.32 8.28 12.87
CA ILE A 6 -0.22 8.98 11.75
C ILE A 6 -1.47 9.63 12.35
N LEU A 7 -1.30 10.86 12.84
CA LEU A 7 -2.36 11.81 12.71
C LEU A 7 -2.46 12.02 11.21
N THR A 8 -2.98 11.01 10.54
CA THR A 8 -3.61 11.23 9.28
C THR A 8 -4.62 12.31 9.60
N CYS A 9 -4.32 13.54 9.26
CA CYS A 9 -5.38 14.42 8.88
C CYS A 9 -6.22 13.58 7.96
N LEU A 10 -7.35 13.15 8.47
CA LEU A 10 -8.36 12.39 7.77
C LEU A 10 -9.02 13.33 6.78
N LEU A 11 -8.24 13.83 5.84
CA LEU A 11 -8.74 14.26 4.57
C LEU A 11 -9.01 12.97 3.81
N SER A 12 -10.26 12.64 3.78
CA SER A 12 -10.90 11.67 2.94
C SER A 12 -10.50 11.85 1.48
N GLY A 13 -9.35 11.37 1.12
CA GLY A 13 -9.32 10.71 -0.15
C GLY A 13 -10.05 9.38 0.07
N ALA A 14 -11.06 9.06 -0.70
CA ALA A 14 -11.28 7.68 -0.99
C ALA A 14 -9.88 7.17 -1.31
N LEU A 15 -9.29 6.38 -0.42
CA LEU A 15 -8.23 5.50 -0.78
C LEU A 15 -8.85 4.64 -1.90
N ILE A 16 -8.76 5.18 -3.14
CA ILE A 16 -8.29 4.29 -4.17
C ILE A 16 -6.98 3.83 -3.55
N SER A 17 -7.04 2.71 -2.84
CA SER A 17 -5.85 1.93 -2.67
C SER A 17 -5.34 1.82 -4.11
N LEU A 18 -4.35 2.64 -4.44
CA LEU A 18 -3.24 2.11 -5.14
C LEU A 18 -2.85 0.95 -4.23
N SER A 19 -3.57 -0.18 -4.40
CA SER A 19 -3.00 -1.46 -4.10
C SER A 19 -1.61 -1.28 -4.68
N SER A 20 -0.61 -1.20 -3.80
CA SER A 20 0.73 -1.57 -4.14
C SER A 20 0.56 -2.48 -5.35
N MET A 21 1.12 -2.08 -6.48
CA MET A 21 1.33 -3.07 -7.51
C MET A 21 2.04 -4.18 -6.75
N ASP A 22 1.24 -5.14 -6.27
CA ASP A 22 1.76 -6.46 -6.07
C ASP A 22 2.47 -6.68 -7.40
N SER A 23 3.77 -6.78 -7.32
CA SER A 23 4.57 -7.29 -8.41
C SER A 23 3.76 -8.48 -8.88
N LEU A 24 3.08 -8.33 -10.03
CA LEU A 24 2.49 -9.45 -10.70
C LEU A 24 3.68 -10.40 -10.85
N SER A 25 3.78 -11.35 -9.93
CA SER A 25 4.54 -12.53 -10.16
C SER A 25 3.92 -13.07 -11.43
N PHE A 26 4.63 -12.92 -12.55
CA PHE A 26 4.32 -13.69 -13.72
C PHE A 26 4.40 -15.14 -13.24
N GLU A 27 3.25 -15.72 -12.92
CA GLU A 27 3.15 -17.15 -12.89
C GLU A 27 3.67 -17.63 -14.25
N ASP A 28 4.60 -18.59 -14.23
CA ASP A 28 5.21 -19.21 -15.38
C ASP A 28 4.16 -19.48 -16.47
N GLN A 29 3.98 -18.52 -17.38
CA GLN A 29 3.12 -18.74 -18.54
C GLN A 29 3.89 -19.65 -19.49
N ALA A 30 3.35 -20.82 -19.69
CA ALA A 30 3.90 -21.82 -20.58
C ALA A 30 4.04 -21.27 -22.01
N PRO A 31 5.17 -21.52 -22.69
CA PRO A 31 5.39 -21.06 -24.06
C PRO A 31 4.34 -21.62 -25.01
N VAL A 32 4.02 -20.85 -26.05
CA VAL A 32 3.11 -21.27 -27.11
C VAL A 32 3.62 -22.57 -27.72
N GLY A 33 2.95 -23.67 -27.35
CA GLY A 33 3.08 -25.01 -27.90
C GLY A 33 4.47 -25.45 -28.33
N THR A 34 5.31 -25.89 -27.40
CA THR A 34 6.53 -26.65 -27.74
C THR A 34 6.12 -27.98 -28.34
N MET A 35 6.48 -28.19 -29.61
CA MET A 35 6.28 -29.49 -30.25
C MET A 35 7.19 -30.56 -29.58
N PRO A 36 6.76 -31.85 -29.57
CA PRO A 36 7.47 -32.92 -28.86
C PRO A 36 8.93 -33.09 -29.33
N ASP A 37 9.87 -33.22 -28.39
CA ASP A 37 11.26 -33.58 -28.69
C ASP A 37 11.37 -35.07 -29.02
N MET A 38 11.67 -35.42 -30.28
CA MET A 38 11.74 -36.79 -30.81
C MET A 38 12.91 -37.65 -30.30
N LYS A 39 13.74 -37.14 -29.38
CA LYS A 39 14.81 -37.94 -28.76
C LYS A 39 14.31 -38.95 -27.69
N LYS A 40 13.01 -38.92 -27.34
CA LYS A 40 12.38 -39.85 -26.39
C LYS A 40 11.57 -40.91 -27.13
N ASP A 41 11.54 -42.12 -26.62
CA ASP A 41 10.74 -43.24 -27.16
C ASP A 41 9.27 -42.80 -27.38
N ILE A 42 8.76 -43.06 -28.58
CA ILE A 42 7.38 -42.80 -28.97
C ILE A 42 6.59 -44.06 -28.78
N ASN A 43 5.63 -44.01 -27.89
CA ASN A 43 4.62 -45.07 -27.75
C ASN A 43 3.37 -44.68 -28.53
N PHE A 44 2.80 -45.60 -29.29
CA PHE A 44 1.54 -45.32 -30.00
C PHE A 44 0.54 -46.47 -29.84
N SER A 45 -0.73 -46.13 -29.92
CA SER A 45 -1.84 -47.07 -30.04
C SER A 45 -2.75 -46.66 -31.20
N ALA A 46 -3.29 -47.62 -31.92
CA ALA A 46 -4.26 -47.41 -33.00
C ALA A 46 -5.10 -48.68 -33.18
N GLU A 47 -6.30 -48.57 -33.75
CA GLU A 47 -7.13 -49.73 -34.06
C GLU A 47 -6.50 -50.59 -35.17
N ASN A 48 -5.82 -49.95 -36.13
CA ASN A 48 -5.24 -50.62 -37.27
C ASN A 48 -3.87 -50.00 -37.62
N VAL A 49 -2.86 -50.88 -37.81
CA VAL A 49 -1.51 -50.45 -38.23
C VAL A 49 -1.07 -51.28 -39.42
N VAL A 50 -0.77 -50.60 -40.52
CA VAL A 50 -0.34 -51.25 -41.79
C VAL A 50 1.04 -50.69 -42.15
N TYR A 51 1.97 -51.59 -42.49
CA TYR A 51 3.26 -51.22 -43.07
C TYR A 51 3.23 -51.37 -44.60
N ASP A 52 3.33 -50.27 -45.34
CA ASP A 52 3.45 -50.22 -46.79
C ASP A 52 4.95 -50.32 -47.16
N SER A 53 5.40 -51.55 -47.46
CA SER A 53 6.80 -51.82 -47.79
C SER A 53 7.26 -51.17 -49.14
N ALA A 54 6.32 -50.94 -50.06
CA ALA A 54 6.68 -50.30 -51.34
C ALA A 54 7.05 -48.83 -51.21
N LYS A 55 6.46 -48.14 -50.24
CA LYS A 55 6.70 -46.73 -49.97
C LYS A 55 7.43 -46.48 -48.65
N ASP A 56 7.85 -47.53 -47.95
CA ASP A 56 8.52 -47.53 -46.62
C ASP A 56 7.86 -46.60 -45.62
N ARG A 57 6.56 -46.83 -45.37
CA ARG A 57 5.78 -46.00 -44.47
C ARG A 57 4.84 -46.84 -43.59
N VAL A 58 4.65 -46.37 -42.37
CA VAL A 58 3.68 -46.91 -41.41
C VAL A 58 2.42 -46.06 -41.48
N ILE A 59 1.28 -46.71 -41.62
CA ILE A 59 -0.04 -46.09 -41.62
C ILE A 59 -0.81 -46.60 -40.42
N ALA A 60 -1.14 -45.75 -39.49
CA ALA A 60 -2.01 -46.01 -38.35
C ALA A 60 -3.36 -45.34 -38.56
N THR A 61 -4.46 -46.07 -38.32
CA THR A 61 -5.83 -45.59 -38.49
C THR A 61 -6.72 -46.07 -37.33
N GLY A 62 -7.72 -45.25 -37.00
CA GLY A 62 -8.67 -45.48 -35.90
C GLY A 62 -8.11 -45.15 -34.54
N ASP A 63 -8.64 -44.08 -33.96
CA ASP A 63 -8.27 -43.53 -32.63
C ASP A 63 -6.74 -43.60 -32.31
N VAL A 64 -5.97 -43.03 -33.25
CA VAL A 64 -4.50 -43.05 -33.12
C VAL A 64 -4.07 -42.13 -31.97
N ASN A 65 -3.38 -42.71 -30.98
CA ASN A 65 -2.82 -41.97 -29.86
C ASN A 65 -1.30 -42.15 -29.84
N LEU A 66 -0.58 -41.05 -29.87
CA LEU A 66 0.88 -40.99 -29.78
C LEU A 66 1.28 -40.35 -28.45
N TYR A 67 2.16 -40.99 -27.69
CA TYR A 67 2.67 -40.54 -26.41
C TYR A 67 4.16 -40.34 -26.48
N GLN A 68 4.63 -39.16 -26.07
CA GLN A 68 6.06 -38.83 -25.95
C GLN A 68 6.30 -38.01 -24.68
N GLY A 69 6.71 -38.66 -23.62
CA GLY A 69 6.81 -38.01 -22.32
C GLY A 69 5.43 -37.57 -21.80
N ARG A 70 5.26 -36.23 -21.61
CA ARG A 70 3.97 -35.62 -21.21
C ARG A 70 3.12 -35.18 -22.39
N ASN A 71 3.65 -35.27 -23.61
CA ASN A 71 2.93 -34.85 -24.83
C ASN A 71 2.05 -36.00 -25.33
N VAL A 72 0.83 -35.67 -25.77
CA VAL A 72 -0.12 -36.62 -26.33
C VAL A 72 -0.67 -36.05 -27.63
N LEU A 73 -0.52 -36.78 -28.74
CA LEU A 73 -1.18 -36.47 -30.01
C LEU A 73 -2.28 -37.52 -30.26
N LYS A 74 -3.48 -37.07 -30.61
CA LYS A 74 -4.59 -37.89 -31.08
C LYS A 74 -4.95 -37.50 -32.51
N ALA A 75 -5.31 -38.48 -33.34
CA ALA A 75 -5.73 -38.25 -34.70
C ALA A 75 -6.54 -39.45 -35.22
N ASP A 76 -7.35 -39.26 -36.27
CA ASP A 76 -8.04 -40.37 -36.92
C ASP A 76 -7.08 -41.24 -37.73
N LYS A 77 -6.04 -40.59 -38.31
CA LYS A 77 -5.04 -41.25 -39.16
C LYS A 77 -3.68 -40.60 -39.06
N VAL A 78 -2.64 -41.39 -38.93
CA VAL A 78 -1.23 -40.95 -38.95
C VAL A 78 -0.47 -41.79 -40.01
N ILE A 79 0.31 -41.13 -40.83
CA ILE A 79 1.20 -41.73 -41.81
C ILE A 79 2.62 -41.30 -41.45
N PHE A 80 3.50 -42.23 -41.16
CA PHE A 80 4.91 -42.01 -40.92
C PHE A 80 5.75 -42.56 -42.06
N ASN A 81 6.45 -41.70 -42.79
CA ASN A 81 7.38 -42.06 -43.83
C ASN A 81 8.78 -42.25 -43.23
N ARG A 82 9.30 -43.46 -43.26
CA ARG A 82 10.59 -43.81 -42.61
C ARG A 82 11.80 -43.26 -43.40
N LYS A 83 11.66 -43.03 -44.73
CA LYS A 83 12.74 -42.47 -45.56
C LYS A 83 12.92 -40.97 -45.41
N THR A 84 11.78 -40.23 -45.31
CA THR A 84 11.78 -38.77 -45.25
C THR A 84 11.62 -38.29 -43.83
N HIS A 85 11.38 -39.16 -42.81
CA HIS A 85 11.03 -38.84 -41.45
C HIS A 85 9.84 -37.90 -41.32
N GLU A 86 8.96 -37.93 -42.33
CA GLU A 86 7.74 -37.12 -42.38
C GLU A 86 6.59 -37.81 -41.63
N VAL A 87 5.92 -37.08 -40.77
CA VAL A 87 4.69 -37.50 -40.11
C VAL A 87 3.54 -36.65 -40.63
N LYS A 88 2.55 -37.27 -41.26
CA LYS A 88 1.30 -36.63 -41.69
C LYS A 88 0.16 -37.14 -40.81
N ALA A 89 -0.51 -36.26 -40.07
CA ALA A 89 -1.72 -36.56 -39.29
C ALA A 89 -2.91 -35.88 -39.95
N THR A 90 -4.05 -36.59 -39.97
CA THR A 90 -5.31 -36.09 -40.54
C THR A 90 -6.50 -36.55 -39.72
N GLY A 91 -7.55 -35.72 -39.62
CA GLY A 91 -8.81 -35.97 -38.97
C GLY A 91 -8.75 -35.83 -37.43
N ASN A 92 -9.57 -34.95 -36.90
CA ASN A 92 -9.78 -34.69 -35.45
C ASN A 92 -8.48 -34.63 -34.64
N ILE A 93 -7.46 -33.93 -35.17
CA ILE A 93 -6.15 -33.88 -34.51
C ILE A 93 -6.23 -33.02 -33.28
N SER A 94 -5.81 -33.59 -32.14
CA SER A 94 -5.55 -32.83 -30.91
C SER A 94 -4.17 -33.14 -30.36
N ILE A 95 -3.42 -32.12 -30.01
CA ILE A 95 -2.11 -32.22 -29.40
C ILE A 95 -2.18 -31.56 -28.02
N ARG A 96 -1.88 -32.33 -26.99
CA ARG A 96 -1.68 -31.80 -25.63
C ARG A 96 -0.18 -31.79 -25.33
N ASP A 97 0.37 -30.64 -25.04
CA ASP A 97 1.78 -30.49 -24.67
C ASP A 97 2.02 -30.76 -23.17
N GLY A 98 3.31 -30.86 -22.79
CA GLY A 98 3.73 -31.09 -21.41
C GLY A 98 3.37 -29.96 -20.42
N ASN A 99 3.02 -28.79 -20.93
CA ASN A 99 2.63 -27.60 -20.16
C ASN A 99 1.11 -27.48 -19.99
N GLY A 100 0.34 -28.40 -20.61
CA GLY A 100 -1.11 -28.44 -20.52
C GLY A 100 -1.86 -27.68 -21.61
N ASN A 101 -1.16 -27.07 -22.59
CA ASN A 101 -1.80 -26.44 -23.74
C ASN A 101 -2.42 -27.50 -24.65
N ILE A 102 -3.57 -27.20 -25.24
CA ILE A 102 -4.26 -28.09 -26.16
C ILE A 102 -4.40 -27.43 -27.52
N MET A 103 -3.88 -28.06 -28.56
CA MET A 103 -4.00 -27.61 -29.94
C MET A 103 -4.95 -28.53 -30.72
N PHE A 104 -5.91 -27.96 -31.41
CA PHE A 104 -6.81 -28.66 -32.34
C PHE A 104 -6.49 -28.26 -33.78
N LEU A 105 -6.38 -29.23 -34.68
CA LEU A 105 -5.90 -29.05 -36.04
C LEU A 105 -6.74 -29.92 -36.98
N ASP A 106 -6.90 -29.50 -38.26
CA ASP A 106 -7.54 -30.34 -39.26
C ASP A 106 -6.54 -31.23 -40.01
N GLU A 107 -5.35 -30.67 -40.29
CA GLU A 107 -4.29 -31.37 -41.00
C GLU A 107 -2.92 -30.85 -40.53
N THR A 108 -1.95 -31.76 -40.33
CA THR A 108 -0.57 -31.37 -40.08
C THR A 108 0.39 -32.27 -40.85
N ILE A 109 1.45 -31.67 -41.36
CA ILE A 109 2.61 -32.34 -41.96
C ILE A 109 3.83 -31.86 -41.21
N LEU A 110 4.54 -32.76 -40.61
CA LEU A 110 5.74 -32.48 -39.78
C LEU A 110 6.92 -33.24 -40.36
N THR A 111 8.04 -32.55 -40.49
CA THR A 111 9.29 -33.10 -41.06
C THR A 111 10.46 -32.85 -40.11
N ASP A 112 11.57 -33.55 -40.31
CA ASP A 112 12.83 -33.37 -39.60
C ASP A 112 12.71 -33.34 -38.05
N GLY A 113 12.00 -34.34 -37.54
CA GLY A 113 11.82 -34.42 -36.09
C GLY A 113 10.94 -33.31 -35.50
N PHE A 114 9.91 -32.88 -36.24
CA PHE A 114 8.96 -31.79 -35.88
C PHE A 114 9.57 -30.40 -35.86
N LYS A 115 10.78 -30.20 -36.40
CA LYS A 115 11.39 -28.88 -36.51
C LYS A 115 10.73 -28.02 -37.55
N ASP A 116 10.33 -28.64 -38.66
CA ASP A 116 9.62 -27.99 -39.75
C ASP A 116 8.22 -28.57 -39.96
N GLY A 117 7.26 -27.77 -40.33
CA GLY A 117 5.92 -28.26 -40.50
C GLY A 117 4.94 -27.21 -41.04
N PHE A 118 3.85 -27.75 -41.56
CA PHE A 118 2.69 -26.98 -42.01
C PHE A 118 1.46 -27.46 -41.27
N ILE A 119 0.65 -26.53 -40.78
CA ILE A 119 -0.54 -26.79 -39.98
C ILE A 119 -1.69 -25.94 -40.56
N ARG A 120 -2.89 -26.52 -40.64
CA ARG A 120 -4.08 -25.87 -41.16
C ARG A 120 -5.18 -25.80 -40.10
N ASN A 121 -5.90 -24.67 -40.04
CA ASN A 121 -7.03 -24.40 -39.15
C ASN A 121 -6.72 -24.70 -37.68
N ILE A 122 -5.78 -23.92 -37.12
CA ILE A 122 -5.28 -24.09 -35.80
C ILE A 122 -6.19 -23.40 -34.78
N ARG A 123 -6.52 -24.09 -33.69
CA ARG A 123 -7.10 -23.53 -32.46
C ARG A 123 -6.25 -23.98 -31.29
N VAL A 124 -5.70 -23.04 -30.56
CA VAL A 124 -4.91 -23.31 -29.36
C VAL A 124 -5.69 -22.84 -28.14
N LEU A 125 -5.82 -23.72 -27.17
CA LEU A 125 -6.28 -23.39 -25.83
C LEU A 125 -5.06 -23.48 -24.91
N PHE A 126 -4.65 -22.35 -24.39
CA PHE A 126 -3.54 -22.25 -23.44
C PHE A 126 -3.97 -22.70 -22.04
N ALA A 127 -3.04 -23.15 -21.25
CA ALA A 127 -3.30 -23.61 -19.87
C ALA A 127 -3.84 -22.47 -18.96
N ASP A 128 -3.57 -21.22 -19.30
CA ASP A 128 -4.02 -19.99 -18.65
C ASP A 128 -5.38 -19.46 -19.18
N ASP A 129 -6.17 -20.32 -19.86
CA ASP A 129 -7.44 -19.96 -20.50
C ASP A 129 -7.31 -19.04 -21.75
N GLY A 130 -6.08 -18.71 -22.21
CA GLY A 130 -5.87 -17.96 -23.46
C GLY A 130 -6.27 -18.77 -24.71
N HIS A 131 -6.74 -18.09 -25.74
CA HIS A 131 -7.19 -18.70 -26.99
C HIS A 131 -6.48 -18.09 -28.20
N LEU A 132 -5.91 -18.92 -29.06
CA LEU A 132 -5.38 -18.49 -30.37
C LEU A 132 -6.07 -19.30 -31.50
N ILE A 133 -6.50 -18.58 -32.51
CA ILE A 133 -6.99 -19.21 -33.76
C ILE A 133 -6.19 -18.69 -34.93
N ALA A 134 -5.86 -19.56 -35.90
CA ALA A 134 -5.17 -19.16 -37.11
C ALA A 134 -5.60 -20.05 -38.31
N GLN A 135 -5.59 -19.48 -39.51
CA GLN A 135 -5.94 -20.21 -40.73
C GLN A 135 -4.83 -21.18 -41.14
N GLU A 136 -3.57 -20.71 -41.03
CA GLU A 136 -2.40 -21.47 -41.42
C GLU A 136 -1.31 -21.23 -40.37
N GLY A 137 -0.53 -22.27 -40.08
CA GLY A 137 0.72 -22.20 -39.31
C GLY A 137 1.85 -22.84 -40.10
N ARG A 138 2.99 -22.19 -40.12
CA ARG A 138 4.22 -22.75 -40.69
C ARG A 138 5.35 -22.62 -39.66
N ARG A 139 5.97 -23.73 -39.36
CA ARG A 139 7.13 -23.77 -38.51
C ARG A 139 8.38 -24.02 -39.36
N THR A 140 9.42 -23.26 -39.16
CA THR A 140 10.72 -23.41 -39.81
C THR A 140 11.80 -22.92 -38.89
N ASP A 141 12.75 -23.79 -38.53
CA ASP A 141 13.93 -23.47 -37.73
C ASP A 141 13.62 -22.68 -36.44
N GLY A 142 12.72 -23.20 -35.61
CA GLY A 142 12.35 -22.57 -34.33
C GLY A 142 11.46 -21.32 -34.44
N LYS A 143 11.01 -20.97 -35.67
CA LYS A 143 10.06 -19.86 -35.90
C LYS A 143 8.72 -20.38 -36.37
N THR A 144 7.68 -20.11 -35.61
CA THR A 144 6.31 -20.47 -35.98
C THR A 144 5.55 -19.23 -36.44
N THR A 145 5.17 -19.19 -37.69
CA THR A 145 4.38 -18.08 -38.26
C THR A 145 2.94 -18.53 -38.54
N PHE A 146 2.03 -17.84 -37.86
CA PHE A 146 0.58 -18.01 -38.04
C PHE A 146 0.05 -16.92 -38.96
N LYS A 147 -0.73 -17.27 -39.97
CA LYS A 147 -1.39 -16.32 -40.85
C LYS A 147 -2.87 -16.16 -40.50
N ARG A 148 -3.37 -14.93 -40.60
CA ARG A 148 -4.76 -14.57 -40.29
C ARG A 148 -5.13 -15.09 -38.89
N ALA A 149 -4.39 -14.65 -37.91
CA ALA A 149 -4.52 -15.11 -36.53
C ALA A 149 -5.28 -14.13 -35.66
N ALA A 150 -5.98 -14.66 -34.67
CA ALA A 150 -6.58 -13.88 -33.60
C ALA A 150 -6.21 -14.51 -32.25
N TYR A 151 -5.88 -13.67 -31.28
CA TYR A 151 -5.57 -14.04 -29.90
C TYR A 151 -6.47 -13.30 -28.94
N SER A 152 -6.94 -14.00 -27.91
CA SER A 152 -7.67 -13.42 -26.79
C SER A 152 -7.48 -14.26 -25.53
N PRO A 153 -7.23 -13.66 -24.35
CA PRO A 153 -7.27 -14.36 -23.06
C PRO A 153 -8.68 -14.39 -22.46
N CYS A 154 -9.66 -13.80 -23.11
CA CYS A 154 -11.03 -13.76 -22.61
C CYS A 154 -11.74 -15.10 -22.83
N LYS A 155 -12.51 -15.56 -21.84
CA LYS A 155 -13.34 -16.76 -21.99
C LYS A 155 -14.38 -16.60 -23.10
N THR A 156 -14.36 -17.53 -24.03
CA THR A 156 -15.25 -17.53 -25.21
C THR A 156 -16.47 -18.44 -25.04
N CYS A 157 -16.49 -19.27 -24.00
CA CYS A 157 -17.60 -20.16 -23.70
C CYS A 157 -18.34 -19.75 -22.43
N ASN A 158 -19.67 -19.71 -22.50
CA ASN A 158 -20.57 -19.50 -21.37
C ASN A 158 -21.58 -20.65 -21.31
N ARG A 159 -22.31 -20.80 -20.18
CA ARG A 159 -23.38 -21.82 -20.04
C ARG A 159 -24.44 -21.77 -21.14
N ASP A 160 -24.58 -20.61 -21.79
CA ASP A 160 -25.58 -20.34 -22.84
C ASP A 160 -25.02 -20.45 -24.27
N GLY A 161 -23.76 -20.91 -24.47
CA GLY A 161 -23.13 -21.12 -25.77
C GLY A 161 -21.86 -20.30 -26.03
N GLU A 162 -21.44 -20.22 -27.32
CA GLU A 162 -20.26 -19.47 -27.73
C GLU A 162 -20.48 -17.96 -27.61
N ARG A 163 -19.57 -17.27 -26.96
CA ARG A 163 -19.55 -15.81 -26.81
C ARG A 163 -18.32 -15.24 -27.50
N LYS A 164 -18.49 -14.12 -28.22
CA LYS A 164 -17.35 -13.35 -28.73
C LYS A 164 -16.49 -12.87 -27.53
N PRO A 165 -15.15 -12.94 -27.63
CA PRO A 165 -14.27 -12.44 -26.59
C PRO A 165 -14.52 -10.94 -26.37
N LEU A 166 -14.37 -10.47 -25.11
CA LEU A 166 -14.56 -9.06 -24.81
C LEU A 166 -13.51 -8.19 -25.49
N TRP A 167 -12.28 -8.71 -25.64
CA TRP A 167 -11.26 -8.10 -26.48
C TRP A 167 -10.44 -9.19 -27.19
N GLN A 168 -9.92 -8.84 -28.35
CA GLN A 168 -9.03 -9.69 -29.12
C GLN A 168 -8.04 -8.88 -29.94
N ILE A 169 -6.88 -9.47 -30.19
CA ILE A 169 -5.91 -8.99 -31.15
C ILE A 169 -6.09 -9.81 -32.42
N ARG A 170 -6.37 -9.13 -33.55
CA ARG A 170 -6.35 -9.73 -34.89
C ARG A 170 -5.10 -9.27 -35.61
N ALA A 171 -4.37 -10.18 -36.23
CA ALA A 171 -3.17 -9.89 -36.97
C ALA A 171 -3.14 -10.62 -38.33
N ALA A 172 -2.60 -9.96 -39.34
CA ALA A 172 -2.38 -10.63 -40.63
C ALA A 172 -1.35 -11.77 -40.51
N ALA A 173 -0.35 -11.60 -39.66
CA ALA A 173 0.59 -12.64 -39.27
C ALA A 173 1.06 -12.45 -37.81
N ILE A 174 1.21 -13.58 -37.12
CA ILE A 174 1.89 -13.67 -35.79
C ILE A 174 3.09 -14.59 -35.96
N THR A 175 4.28 -14.14 -35.66
CA THR A 175 5.49 -14.96 -35.69
C THR A 175 6.03 -15.11 -34.28
N HIS A 176 5.99 -16.33 -33.76
CA HIS A 176 6.65 -16.73 -32.53
C HIS A 176 8.06 -17.20 -32.87
N ASP A 177 9.05 -16.51 -32.41
CA ASP A 177 10.47 -16.77 -32.60
C ASP A 177 11.06 -17.31 -31.30
N GLU A 178 11.17 -18.62 -31.18
CA GLU A 178 11.69 -19.30 -29.98
C GLU A 178 13.19 -19.03 -29.75
N ASN A 179 13.94 -18.72 -30.83
CA ASN A 179 15.37 -18.43 -30.76
C ASN A 179 15.59 -17.03 -30.14
N ASP A 180 14.86 -16.04 -30.62
CA ASP A 180 14.91 -14.65 -30.12
C ASP A 180 14.03 -14.46 -28.89
N LYS A 181 13.20 -15.44 -28.53
CA LYS A 181 12.20 -15.39 -27.45
C LYS A 181 11.28 -14.18 -27.57
N VAL A 182 10.73 -13.93 -28.75
CA VAL A 182 9.86 -12.80 -29.03
C VAL A 182 8.68 -13.21 -29.92
N ILE A 183 7.52 -12.62 -29.68
CA ILE A 183 6.34 -12.76 -30.52
C ILE A 183 6.14 -11.45 -31.28
N ARG A 184 6.13 -11.54 -32.61
CA ARG A 184 6.02 -10.41 -33.56
C ARG A 184 4.69 -10.48 -34.29
N TYR A 185 3.99 -9.37 -34.38
CA TYR A 185 2.70 -9.25 -35.04
C TYR A 185 2.79 -8.26 -36.21
N LYS A 186 2.12 -8.56 -37.29
CA LYS A 186 2.01 -7.66 -38.45
C LYS A 186 0.55 -7.30 -38.73
N ASN A 187 0.29 -6.01 -39.02
CA ASN A 187 -1.05 -5.46 -39.28
C ASN A 187 -2.03 -5.84 -38.18
N VAL A 188 -1.83 -5.29 -37.03
CA VAL A 188 -2.55 -5.61 -35.78
C VAL A 188 -3.76 -4.71 -35.67
N ILE A 189 -4.90 -5.31 -35.36
CA ILE A 189 -6.13 -4.62 -34.96
C ILE A 189 -6.50 -5.10 -33.57
N LEU A 190 -6.55 -4.18 -32.60
CA LEU A 190 -7.14 -4.43 -31.29
C LEU A 190 -8.65 -4.15 -31.37
N GLU A 191 -9.43 -5.16 -31.06
CA GLU A 191 -10.89 -5.07 -30.98
C GLU A 191 -11.37 -5.22 -29.54
N VAL A 192 -12.27 -4.33 -29.11
CA VAL A 192 -12.95 -4.42 -27.82
C VAL A 192 -14.45 -4.46 -28.07
N ALA A 193 -15.14 -5.46 -27.52
CA ALA A 193 -16.56 -5.73 -27.75
C ALA A 193 -16.92 -5.83 -29.26
N GLY A 194 -15.95 -6.26 -30.09
CA GLY A 194 -16.12 -6.39 -31.53
C GLY A 194 -15.93 -5.08 -32.34
N VAL A 195 -15.57 -3.98 -31.66
CA VAL A 195 -15.24 -2.69 -32.28
C VAL A 195 -13.72 -2.55 -32.38
N PRO A 196 -13.16 -2.28 -33.58
CA PRO A 196 -11.74 -1.99 -33.73
C PRO A 196 -11.41 -0.63 -33.11
N ILE A 197 -10.53 -0.63 -32.09
CA ILE A 197 -10.17 0.57 -31.35
C ILE A 197 -8.76 1.07 -31.63
N LEU A 198 -7.87 0.17 -32.08
CA LEU A 198 -6.48 0.52 -32.38
C LEU A 198 -5.98 -0.31 -33.56
N TYR A 199 -5.24 0.34 -34.45
CA TYR A 199 -4.46 -0.32 -35.51
C TYR A 199 -2.98 0.04 -35.39
N THR A 200 -2.11 -0.97 -35.52
CA THR A 200 -0.67 -0.75 -35.66
C THR A 200 -0.10 -1.68 -36.74
N PRO A 201 0.77 -1.20 -37.64
CA PRO A 201 1.37 -2.04 -38.66
C PRO A 201 2.31 -3.11 -38.10
N TYR A 202 2.85 -2.85 -36.91
CA TYR A 202 3.78 -3.75 -36.22
C TYR A 202 3.60 -3.66 -34.70
N PHE A 203 3.61 -4.81 -34.05
CA PHE A 203 3.63 -4.93 -32.60
C PHE A 203 4.53 -6.12 -32.22
N SER A 204 5.22 -6.05 -31.13
CA SER A 204 5.97 -7.18 -30.59
C SER A 204 6.02 -7.13 -29.08
N HIS A 205 6.03 -8.30 -28.47
CA HIS A 205 6.27 -8.46 -27.05
C HIS A 205 7.16 -9.68 -26.81
N PRO A 206 7.84 -9.77 -25.64
CA PRO A 206 8.62 -10.95 -25.31
C PRO A 206 7.73 -12.19 -25.22
N ASP A 207 8.36 -13.34 -25.43
CA ASP A 207 7.78 -14.64 -25.15
C ASP A 207 7.46 -14.73 -23.65
N PRO A 208 6.35 -15.35 -23.21
CA PRO A 208 6.01 -15.52 -21.79
C PRO A 208 7.06 -16.20 -20.93
N THR A 209 8.02 -16.93 -21.52
CA THR A 209 9.16 -17.52 -20.80
C THR A 209 10.26 -16.51 -20.43
N VAL A 210 10.14 -15.28 -20.89
CA VAL A 210 11.11 -14.20 -20.59
C VAL A 210 10.60 -13.44 -19.37
N HIS A 211 11.26 -13.59 -18.25
CA HIS A 211 10.88 -12.95 -16.99
C HIS A 211 10.99 -11.43 -17.00
N SER A 212 11.83 -10.86 -17.86
CA SER A 212 12.00 -9.39 -17.94
C SER A 212 12.48 -8.99 -19.33
N ALA A 213 11.77 -8.08 -19.98
CA ALA A 213 12.14 -7.53 -21.28
C ALA A 213 11.75 -6.05 -21.38
N SER A 214 12.54 -5.30 -22.14
CA SER A 214 12.27 -3.88 -22.40
C SER A 214 11.04 -3.71 -23.30
N GLY A 215 10.20 -2.72 -22.98
CA GLY A 215 8.99 -2.43 -23.76
C GLY A 215 8.12 -1.32 -23.20
N PHE A 216 7.11 -0.92 -23.95
CA PHE A 216 6.09 0.01 -23.49
C PHE A 216 5.16 -0.67 -22.49
N LEU A 217 4.89 0.02 -21.39
CA LEU A 217 3.85 -0.37 -20.45
C LEU A 217 2.51 0.27 -20.81
N THR A 218 1.46 -0.11 -20.09
CA THR A 218 0.11 0.41 -20.34
C THR A 218 0.06 1.93 -20.17
N PRO A 219 -0.36 2.71 -21.17
CA PRO A 219 -0.48 4.15 -21.03
C PRO A 219 -1.63 4.53 -20.11
N GLU A 220 -1.47 5.64 -19.40
CA GLU A 220 -2.49 6.22 -18.53
C GLU A 220 -3.01 7.53 -19.13
N PHE A 221 -4.33 7.72 -19.04
CA PHE A 221 -5.01 8.90 -19.55
C PHE A 221 -5.82 9.56 -18.45
N SER A 222 -5.67 10.86 -18.33
CA SER A 222 -6.52 11.66 -17.45
C SER A 222 -6.73 13.05 -18.05
N THR A 223 -7.73 13.74 -17.56
CA THR A 223 -7.91 15.17 -17.86
C THR A 223 -8.25 15.90 -16.58
N SER A 224 -7.62 17.04 -16.36
CA SER A 224 -7.88 17.88 -15.21
C SER A 224 -8.04 19.34 -15.61
N SER A 225 -8.71 20.14 -14.78
CA SER A 225 -8.83 21.57 -15.00
C SER A 225 -7.49 22.30 -14.83
N GLU A 226 -6.52 21.72 -14.14
CA GLU A 226 -5.18 22.30 -13.91
C GLU A 226 -4.21 21.99 -15.05
N LEU A 227 -4.02 20.71 -15.36
CA LEU A 227 -3.01 20.23 -16.31
C LEU A 227 -3.57 20.00 -17.73
N GLY A 228 -4.90 20.09 -17.89
CA GLY A 228 -5.57 19.75 -19.15
C GLY A 228 -5.58 18.26 -19.42
N LEU A 229 -5.44 17.88 -20.70
CA LEU A 229 -5.27 16.45 -21.07
C LEU A 229 -3.88 15.99 -20.65
N ASN A 230 -3.84 14.85 -19.94
CA ASN A 230 -2.63 14.24 -19.43
C ASN A 230 -2.50 12.83 -19.98
N VAL A 231 -1.34 12.51 -20.51
CA VAL A 231 -1.01 11.19 -21.05
C VAL A 231 0.35 10.77 -20.53
N THR A 232 0.41 9.65 -19.81
CA THR A 232 1.66 9.02 -19.41
C THR A 232 1.88 7.79 -20.28
N ILE A 233 3.07 7.68 -20.90
CA ILE A 233 3.44 6.54 -21.73
C ILE A 233 4.71 5.92 -21.16
N PRO A 234 4.59 4.99 -20.21
CA PRO A 234 5.76 4.42 -19.57
C PRO A 234 6.52 3.50 -20.53
N TYR A 235 7.85 3.52 -20.44
CA TYR A 235 8.73 2.58 -21.12
C TYR A 235 9.67 1.93 -20.11
N TYR A 236 9.62 0.62 -20.06
CA TYR A 236 10.45 -0.20 -19.18
C TYR A 236 11.73 -0.67 -19.92
N PHE A 237 12.88 -0.49 -19.29
CA PHE A 237 14.16 -0.99 -19.73
C PHE A 237 14.62 -2.12 -18.79
N SER A 238 14.70 -3.34 -19.29
CA SER A 238 15.37 -4.45 -18.62
C SER A 238 16.86 -4.32 -18.85
N LEU A 239 17.59 -3.73 -17.92
CA LEU A 239 19.01 -3.45 -18.05
C LEU A 239 19.85 -4.70 -17.77
N ALA A 240 19.47 -5.46 -16.74
CA ALA A 240 20.09 -6.72 -16.34
C ALA A 240 19.10 -7.49 -15.44
N PRO A 241 19.36 -8.78 -15.09
CA PRO A 241 18.46 -9.54 -14.21
C PRO A 241 18.25 -8.92 -12.83
N ASP A 242 19.16 -8.10 -12.36
CA ASP A 242 19.18 -7.47 -11.04
C ASP A 242 18.81 -5.97 -11.07
N LYS A 243 18.57 -5.37 -12.25
CA LYS A 243 18.31 -3.92 -12.37
C LYS A 243 17.47 -3.54 -13.57
N ASP A 244 16.66 -2.54 -13.39
CA ASP A 244 15.77 -1.99 -14.39
C ASP A 244 15.66 -0.46 -14.31
N LEU A 245 15.14 0.14 -15.37
CA LEU A 245 14.81 1.55 -15.46
C LEU A 245 13.44 1.68 -16.12
N THR A 246 12.53 2.41 -15.50
CA THR A 246 11.26 2.81 -16.13
C THR A 246 11.28 4.32 -16.38
N LEU A 247 11.08 4.74 -17.62
CA LEU A 247 10.83 6.14 -17.95
C LEU A 247 9.33 6.37 -18.09
N GLU A 248 8.81 7.42 -17.47
CA GLU A 248 7.38 7.71 -17.35
C GLU A 248 7.09 9.15 -17.76
N PRO A 249 7.31 9.53 -19.05
CA PRO A 249 7.01 10.88 -19.49
C PRO A 249 5.51 11.16 -19.37
N LEU A 250 5.17 12.18 -18.59
CA LEU A 250 3.82 12.72 -18.47
C LEU A 250 3.69 13.94 -19.39
N VAL A 251 2.90 13.80 -20.43
CA VAL A 251 2.60 14.90 -21.37
C VAL A 251 1.32 15.56 -20.92
N THR A 252 1.38 16.86 -20.63
CA THR A 252 0.23 17.67 -20.24
C THR A 252 -0.04 18.72 -21.30
N SER A 253 -1.30 19.07 -21.55
CA SER A 253 -1.65 20.05 -22.57
C SER A 253 -1.45 21.51 -22.11
N ARG A 254 -1.27 21.75 -20.81
CA ARG A 254 -1.12 23.10 -20.23
C ARG A 254 0.28 23.41 -19.74
N ASP A 255 0.94 22.45 -19.08
CA ASP A 255 2.25 22.66 -18.45
C ASP A 255 3.41 22.01 -19.23
N GLY A 256 3.12 21.36 -20.38
CA GLY A 256 4.15 20.71 -21.19
C GLY A 256 4.49 19.30 -20.74
N ILE A 257 5.76 18.94 -20.73
CA ILE A 257 6.23 17.59 -20.46
C ILE A 257 6.92 17.53 -19.11
N VAL A 258 6.49 16.58 -18.26
CA VAL A 258 7.20 16.16 -17.06
C VAL A 258 7.96 14.88 -17.39
N MET A 259 9.29 14.94 -17.38
CA MET A 259 10.13 13.76 -17.57
C MET A 259 10.34 13.08 -16.23
N ALA A 260 9.76 11.89 -16.08
CA ALA A 260 9.90 11.07 -14.87
C ALA A 260 10.62 9.76 -15.18
N GLY A 261 11.27 9.19 -14.16
CA GLY A 261 11.92 7.91 -14.28
C GLY A 261 12.19 7.25 -12.93
N THR A 262 12.22 5.93 -12.93
CA THR A 262 12.48 5.10 -11.74
C THR A 262 13.53 4.05 -12.10
N TYR A 263 14.69 4.12 -11.45
CA TYR A 263 15.71 3.08 -11.49
C TYR A 263 15.60 2.20 -10.26
N ARG A 264 15.67 0.87 -10.43
CA ARG A 264 15.68 -0.11 -9.34
C ARG A 264 16.82 -1.08 -9.51
N GLN A 265 17.43 -1.47 -8.40
CA GLN A 265 18.48 -2.48 -8.40
C GLN A 265 18.42 -3.36 -7.16
N HIS A 266 18.54 -4.68 -7.38
CA HIS A 266 18.85 -5.66 -6.36
C HIS A 266 20.37 -5.84 -6.28
N THR A 267 20.88 -5.92 -5.07
CA THR A 267 22.30 -6.22 -4.78
C THR A 267 22.38 -7.54 -4.02
N GLY A 268 23.56 -8.08 -3.83
CA GLY A 268 23.72 -9.34 -3.09
C GLY A 268 23.21 -9.32 -1.64
N ASN A 269 23.08 -8.14 -1.04
CA ASN A 269 22.65 -7.94 0.36
C ASN A 269 21.45 -7.00 0.53
N GLY A 270 20.81 -6.56 -0.56
CA GLY A 270 19.67 -5.64 -0.44
C GLY A 270 19.13 -5.16 -1.77
N GLN A 271 18.39 -4.07 -1.70
CA GLN A 271 17.81 -3.42 -2.88
C GLN A 271 17.70 -1.92 -2.66
N PHE A 272 17.76 -1.17 -3.76
CA PHE A 272 17.49 0.27 -3.73
C PHE A 272 16.79 0.74 -5.00
N PHE A 273 16.20 1.91 -4.92
CA PHE A 273 15.61 2.61 -6.06
C PHE A 273 16.01 4.09 -6.05
N ILE A 274 16.00 4.69 -7.23
CA ILE A 274 16.10 6.12 -7.44
C ILE A 274 14.94 6.51 -8.36
N LYS A 275 14.07 7.38 -7.88
CA LYS A 275 12.92 7.91 -8.63
C LYS A 275 13.03 9.42 -8.69
N GLY A 276 12.81 9.99 -9.86
CA GLY A 276 12.83 11.43 -9.99
C GLY A 276 11.99 11.90 -11.16
N SER A 277 11.68 13.18 -11.14
CA SER A 277 11.06 13.85 -12.28
C SER A 277 11.47 15.30 -12.36
N THR A 278 11.40 15.85 -13.55
CA THR A 278 11.65 17.27 -13.80
C THR A 278 10.77 17.80 -14.91
N THR A 279 10.43 19.08 -14.80
CA THR A 279 9.71 19.84 -15.82
C THR A 279 10.23 21.27 -15.88
N TYR A 280 10.03 21.93 -17.01
CA TYR A 280 10.28 23.37 -17.18
C TYR A 280 8.91 24.04 -17.37
N ALA A 281 8.32 24.47 -16.25
CA ALA A 281 6.95 24.97 -16.18
C ALA A 281 6.92 26.46 -15.86
N LEU A 282 5.79 27.10 -16.19
CA LEU A 282 5.53 28.49 -15.81
C LEU A 282 5.44 28.60 -14.28
N ASP A 283 6.12 29.60 -13.75
CA ASP A 283 5.95 30.03 -12.38
C ASP A 283 4.61 30.77 -12.24
N ARG A 284 3.88 30.48 -11.17
CA ARG A 284 2.60 31.10 -10.86
C ARG A 284 2.65 31.63 -9.44
N ASP A 285 2.34 32.91 -9.28
CA ASP A 285 2.25 33.50 -7.96
C ASP A 285 1.04 32.98 -7.15
N GLN A 286 0.94 33.42 -5.90
CA GLN A 286 -0.14 33.05 -4.99
C GLN A 286 -1.53 33.43 -5.52
N ASP A 287 -1.62 34.47 -6.34
CA ASP A 287 -2.86 34.92 -6.98
C ASP A 287 -3.17 34.18 -8.28
N LYS A 288 -2.36 33.16 -8.64
CA LYS A 288 -2.50 32.30 -9.83
C LYS A 288 -2.27 33.07 -11.14
N ILE A 289 -1.67 34.24 -11.05
CA ILE A 289 -1.28 34.99 -12.21
C ILE A 289 0.01 34.38 -12.74
N ASP A 290 -0.01 34.09 -14.03
CA ASP A 290 1.16 33.63 -14.77
C ASP A 290 2.19 34.78 -14.76
N THR A 291 3.31 34.61 -14.06
CA THR A 291 4.38 35.60 -13.98
C THR A 291 5.08 35.78 -15.31
N GLY A 292 4.89 34.88 -16.27
CA GLY A 292 5.58 34.82 -17.54
C GLY A 292 6.97 34.18 -17.47
N ASP A 293 7.49 33.94 -16.26
CA ASP A 293 8.76 33.28 -16.04
C ASP A 293 8.57 31.77 -16.00
N ARG A 294 9.62 31.01 -16.37
CA ARG A 294 9.62 29.56 -16.30
C ARG A 294 10.79 29.13 -15.45
N GLU A 295 10.53 28.16 -14.61
CA GLU A 295 11.52 27.57 -13.73
C GLU A 295 11.60 26.03 -13.89
N ILE A 296 12.73 25.48 -13.45
CA ILE A 296 12.90 24.03 -13.39
C ILE A 296 12.35 23.55 -12.07
N ARG A 297 11.29 22.75 -12.15
CA ARG A 297 10.64 22.09 -11.01
C ARG A 297 10.87 20.60 -11.06
N GLY A 298 10.96 19.95 -9.89
CA GLY A 298 11.18 18.50 -9.87
C GLY A 298 11.28 17.91 -8.48
N HIS A 299 11.42 16.57 -8.44
CA HIS A 299 11.69 15.84 -7.21
C HIS A 299 12.71 14.73 -7.44
N ILE A 300 13.37 14.33 -6.35
CA ILE A 300 14.24 13.13 -6.31
C ILE A 300 13.91 12.37 -5.03
N PHE A 301 13.52 11.11 -5.19
CA PHE A 301 13.31 10.16 -4.10
C PHE A 301 14.25 8.97 -4.32
N SER A 302 14.90 8.53 -3.26
CA SER A 302 15.75 7.33 -3.29
C SER A 302 15.60 6.58 -1.99
N GLY A 303 15.36 5.29 -2.06
CA GLY A 303 15.25 4.45 -0.88
C GLY A 303 15.96 3.12 -1.10
N GLY A 304 16.52 2.59 -0.02
CA GLY A 304 17.20 1.30 -0.05
C GLY A 304 17.20 0.62 1.31
N LYS A 305 17.24 -0.71 1.27
CA LYS A 305 17.30 -1.57 2.46
C LYS A 305 18.30 -2.69 2.24
N PHE A 306 19.21 -2.86 3.20
CA PHE A 306 20.34 -3.76 3.09
C PHE A 306 20.55 -4.54 4.39
N SER A 307 20.82 -5.84 4.27
CA SER A 307 21.30 -6.67 5.38
C SER A 307 22.80 -6.43 5.61
N LEU A 308 23.21 -6.46 6.87
CA LEU A 308 24.61 -6.36 7.30
C LEU A 308 25.17 -7.71 7.76
N ASP A 309 24.57 -8.83 7.35
CA ASP A 309 24.93 -10.19 7.79
C ASP A 309 26.41 -10.55 7.53
N ASN A 310 27.02 -9.91 6.53
CA ASN A 310 28.41 -10.15 6.14
C ASN A 310 29.45 -9.52 7.09
N LEU A 311 29.05 -8.71 8.07
CA LEU A 311 29.98 -8.03 8.97
C LEU A 311 30.36 -8.82 10.21
N ASN A 312 29.89 -10.09 10.36
CA ASN A 312 30.11 -10.94 11.53
C ASN A 312 29.83 -10.22 12.88
N LEU A 313 28.88 -9.29 12.87
CA LEU A 313 28.40 -8.64 14.08
C LEU A 313 27.67 -9.66 14.97
N VAL A 314 27.57 -9.40 16.24
CA VAL A 314 27.11 -10.31 17.30
C VAL A 314 25.74 -10.97 17.05
N SER A 315 24.98 -10.55 16.05
CA SER A 315 23.70 -11.16 15.64
C SER A 315 23.44 -10.95 14.14
N ASP A 316 22.77 -11.90 13.50
CA ASP A 316 22.47 -11.92 12.07
C ASP A 316 21.26 -11.04 11.69
N THR A 317 20.82 -10.12 12.54
CA THR A 317 19.62 -9.31 12.37
C THR A 317 19.90 -7.81 12.21
N TRP A 318 21.12 -7.47 11.84
CA TRP A 318 21.48 -6.10 11.53
C TRP A 318 21.09 -5.74 10.11
N GLN A 319 20.43 -4.58 9.97
CA GLN A 319 20.09 -3.99 8.68
C GLN A 319 20.34 -2.49 8.71
N TRP A 320 20.57 -1.91 7.55
CA TRP A 320 20.50 -0.48 7.39
C TRP A 320 19.56 -0.14 6.24
N ASP A 321 18.88 0.97 6.36
CA ASP A 321 18.00 1.51 5.34
C ASP A 321 18.15 3.02 5.25
N TYR A 322 17.81 3.53 4.08
CA TYR A 322 17.68 4.97 3.85
C TYR A 322 16.44 5.25 2.99
N ASP A 323 15.86 6.42 3.20
CA ASP A 323 14.81 7.01 2.36
C ASP A 323 15.13 8.51 2.26
N LEU A 324 15.56 8.95 1.08
CA LEU A 324 15.90 10.32 0.77
C LEU A 324 14.79 10.91 -0.09
N ARG A 325 14.22 12.02 0.33
CA ARG A 325 13.14 12.71 -0.36
C ARG A 325 13.44 14.19 -0.44
N TRP A 326 13.40 14.69 -1.65
CA TRP A 326 13.59 16.10 -1.91
C TRP A 326 12.68 16.57 -3.05
N VAL A 327 12.16 17.78 -2.94
CA VAL A 327 11.36 18.44 -3.96
C VAL A 327 11.81 19.90 -4.11
N SER A 328 11.71 20.43 -5.31
CA SER A 328 12.14 21.80 -5.63
C SER A 328 11.30 22.86 -4.93
N ASP A 329 10.02 22.61 -4.77
CA ASP A 329 9.03 23.54 -4.23
C ASP A 329 7.86 22.79 -3.58
N ASP A 330 7.11 23.47 -2.74
CA ASP A 330 6.12 22.88 -1.85
C ASP A 330 4.87 22.34 -2.57
N THR A 331 4.59 22.78 -3.80
CA THR A 331 3.37 22.43 -4.52
C THR A 331 3.59 21.42 -5.64
N TYR A 332 4.86 21.16 -6.02
CA TYR A 332 5.20 20.28 -7.14
C TYR A 332 4.54 18.89 -7.05
N LEU A 333 4.63 18.23 -5.89
CA LEU A 333 4.05 16.90 -5.69
C LEU A 333 2.53 16.94 -5.71
N ARG A 334 1.93 17.96 -5.12
CA ARG A 334 0.47 18.17 -5.13
C ARG A 334 -0.06 18.37 -6.55
N ARG A 335 0.67 19.12 -7.38
CA ARG A 335 0.27 19.47 -8.74
C ARG A 335 0.36 18.31 -9.72
N TYR A 336 1.51 17.63 -9.76
CA TYR A 336 1.78 16.62 -10.79
C TYR A 336 1.46 15.19 -10.32
N TYR A 337 1.51 14.90 -9.03
CA TYR A 337 1.34 13.56 -8.45
C TYR A 337 0.17 13.43 -7.49
N GLN A 338 -0.56 14.50 -7.23
CA GLN A 338 -1.67 14.55 -6.26
C GLN A 338 -1.26 14.09 -4.85
N ASP A 339 0.04 14.12 -4.54
CA ASP A 339 0.59 13.83 -3.22
C ASP A 339 0.32 15.02 -2.29
N ARG A 340 -0.29 14.76 -1.14
CA ARG A 340 -0.70 15.77 -0.14
C ARG A 340 0.15 15.70 1.11
N SER A 341 1.36 15.21 1.00
CA SER A 341 2.28 15.22 2.13
C SER A 341 2.58 16.65 2.55
N ASP A 342 2.43 16.94 3.84
CA ASP A 342 2.76 18.26 4.40
C ASP A 342 4.25 18.37 4.76
N VAL A 343 4.90 17.21 4.95
CA VAL A 343 6.33 17.12 5.28
C VAL A 343 6.93 15.91 4.56
N LEU A 344 8.11 16.12 3.97
CA LEU A 344 8.96 15.03 3.47
C LEU A 344 9.99 14.66 4.52
N GLU A 345 10.00 13.41 4.95
CA GLU A 345 11.00 12.85 5.85
C GLU A 345 12.08 12.12 5.04
N SER A 346 13.32 12.51 5.25
CA SER A 346 14.50 11.77 4.77
C SER A 346 15.22 11.15 5.94
N HIS A 347 15.71 9.92 5.80
CA HIS A 347 16.51 9.28 6.84
C HIS A 347 17.56 8.33 6.28
N ALA A 348 18.59 8.10 7.09
CA ALA A 348 19.51 6.97 6.98
C ALA A 348 19.73 6.40 8.36
N ARG A 349 19.49 5.11 8.55
CA ARG A 349 19.54 4.47 9.87
C ARG A 349 20.02 3.04 9.81
N ILE A 350 20.54 2.58 10.94
CA ILE A 350 20.84 1.19 11.23
C ILE A 350 19.86 0.66 12.25
N GLU A 351 19.45 -0.58 12.10
CA GLU A 351 18.52 -1.26 13.00
C GLU A 351 19.03 -2.64 13.35
N ASN A 352 18.76 -3.05 14.59
CA ASN A 352 19.00 -4.42 15.03
C ASN A 352 17.78 -4.94 15.79
N PHE A 353 17.35 -6.13 15.45
CA PHE A 353 16.27 -6.83 16.12
C PHE A 353 16.82 -8.14 16.71
N THR A 354 16.65 -8.31 17.97
CA THR A 354 16.85 -9.59 18.65
C THR A 354 15.54 -10.01 19.30
N ASN A 355 15.44 -11.26 19.80
CA ASN A 355 14.19 -11.83 20.32
C ASN A 355 13.34 -10.88 21.19
N ARG A 356 13.95 -10.01 22.00
CA ARG A 356 13.27 -9.11 22.93
C ARG A 356 13.90 -7.73 23.02
N SER A 357 14.79 -7.41 22.12
CA SER A 357 15.51 -6.15 22.13
C SER A 357 15.47 -5.52 20.75
N TYR A 358 15.43 -4.22 20.73
CA TYR A 358 15.44 -3.41 19.52
C TYR A 358 16.43 -2.27 19.70
N PHE A 359 17.22 -2.02 18.67
CA PHE A 359 18.09 -0.87 18.59
C PHE A 359 17.94 -0.21 17.23
N THR A 360 17.87 1.12 17.22
CA THR A 360 17.98 1.92 16.00
C THR A 360 18.83 3.14 16.27
N ALA A 361 19.64 3.51 15.29
CA ALA A 361 20.36 4.78 15.29
C ALA A 361 20.42 5.33 13.88
N GLY A 362 20.21 6.63 13.72
CA GLY A 362 20.19 7.24 12.41
C GLY A 362 20.16 8.76 12.43
N VAL A 363 20.04 9.31 11.26
CA VAL A 363 19.87 10.73 11.00
C VAL A 363 18.56 10.94 10.25
N TYR A 364 17.86 12.03 10.56
CA TYR A 364 16.56 12.36 9.98
C TYR A 364 16.56 13.82 9.54
N GLY A 365 16.21 14.03 8.27
CA GLY A 365 16.01 15.34 7.68
C GLY A 365 14.56 15.56 7.32
N PHE A 366 14.07 16.77 7.46
CA PHE A 366 12.70 17.14 7.18
C PHE A 366 12.65 18.34 6.23
N GLN A 367 11.79 18.26 5.20
CA GLN A 367 11.43 19.36 4.34
C GLN A 367 9.92 19.60 4.52
N GLY A 368 9.54 20.74 5.08
CA GLY A 368 8.14 21.16 5.18
C GLY A 368 7.61 21.58 3.83
N LEU A 369 6.33 21.34 3.58
CA LEU A 369 5.64 21.66 2.33
C LEU A 369 4.41 22.55 2.55
N ASP A 370 4.20 23.04 3.77
CA ASP A 370 3.16 24.03 4.05
C ASP A 370 3.68 25.45 3.80
N GLU A 371 2.76 26.36 3.49
CA GLU A 371 3.10 27.76 3.17
C GLU A 371 3.85 28.48 4.29
N GLU A 372 3.58 28.09 5.54
CA GLU A 372 4.20 28.68 6.72
C GLU A 372 5.55 28.02 7.07
N ASP A 373 5.95 26.96 6.37
CA ASP A 373 7.18 26.22 6.67
C ASP A 373 8.41 26.97 6.16
N VAL A 374 9.37 27.18 7.05
CA VAL A 374 10.66 27.79 6.75
C VAL A 374 11.76 26.75 6.93
N THR A 375 12.46 26.41 5.86
CA THR A 375 13.52 25.38 5.86
C THR A 375 14.62 25.68 6.89
N ALA A 376 14.98 26.96 7.09
CA ALA A 376 16.03 27.35 8.02
C ALA A 376 15.67 27.07 9.50
N THR A 377 14.39 27.16 9.86
CA THR A 377 13.87 26.92 11.20
C THR A 377 13.37 25.49 11.42
N THR A 378 13.30 24.68 10.37
CA THR A 378 12.90 23.28 10.45
C THR A 378 13.98 22.45 11.13
N GLY A 379 13.63 21.81 12.26
CA GLY A 379 14.56 20.99 13.04
C GLY A 379 14.93 19.67 12.36
N GLN A 380 16.23 19.41 12.25
CA GLN A 380 16.79 18.16 11.73
C GLN A 380 17.29 17.32 12.89
N ALA A 381 16.97 16.01 12.94
CA ALA A 381 17.43 15.13 14.03
C ALA A 381 18.76 14.45 13.64
N LEU A 382 19.87 14.97 14.14
CA LEU A 382 21.24 14.63 13.74
C LEU A 382 22.20 14.49 14.95
N PRO A 383 22.39 13.28 15.57
CA PRO A 383 21.72 12.01 15.31
C PRO A 383 20.49 11.77 16.21
N ALA A 384 19.79 10.66 15.94
CA ALA A 384 18.81 10.09 16.85
C ALA A 384 19.10 8.60 17.09
N PHE A 385 18.84 8.09 18.31
CA PHE A 385 18.92 6.66 18.59
C PHE A 385 17.85 6.24 19.61
N ASP A 386 17.40 4.98 19.48
CA ASP A 386 16.50 4.32 20.43
C ASP A 386 16.98 2.89 20.70
N LEU A 387 16.97 2.51 21.99
CA LEU A 387 17.29 1.17 22.48
C LEU A 387 16.17 0.71 23.39
N ASN A 388 15.64 -0.47 23.16
CA ASN A 388 14.72 -1.15 24.05
C ASN A 388 15.24 -2.56 24.33
N ILE A 389 15.40 -2.89 25.60
CA ILE A 389 15.81 -4.21 26.08
C ILE A 389 14.76 -4.72 27.04
N ALA A 390 14.20 -5.91 26.78
CA ALA A 390 13.26 -6.56 27.66
C ALA A 390 13.79 -7.91 28.13
N SER A 391 13.79 -8.15 29.44
CA SER A 391 14.19 -9.45 30.01
C SER A 391 13.19 -10.55 29.64
N THR A 392 13.62 -11.81 29.73
CA THR A 392 12.68 -12.92 29.80
C THR A 392 11.80 -12.80 31.04
N PRO A 393 10.51 -13.19 31.00
CA PRO A 393 9.68 -13.24 32.19
C PRO A 393 10.28 -14.19 33.24
N GLY A 394 10.38 -13.70 34.48
CA GLY A 394 10.83 -14.49 35.60
C GLY A 394 9.77 -15.48 36.14
N LYS A 395 10.07 -16.18 37.22
CA LYS A 395 9.23 -17.22 37.80
C LYS A 395 7.78 -16.81 38.10
N TRP A 396 7.56 -15.52 38.42
CA TRP A 396 6.23 -14.96 38.71
C TRP A 396 5.69 -14.11 37.55
N GLY A 397 6.24 -14.25 36.34
CA GLY A 397 5.89 -13.43 35.20
C GLY A 397 6.44 -12.01 35.25
N ASN A 398 7.29 -11.68 36.23
CA ASN A 398 7.91 -10.36 36.33
C ASN A 398 8.89 -10.14 35.19
N GLN A 399 8.94 -8.90 34.70
CA GLN A 399 9.77 -8.50 33.59
C GLN A 399 10.47 -7.17 33.86
N PHE A 400 11.72 -7.07 33.45
CA PHE A 400 12.48 -5.81 33.46
C PHE A 400 12.61 -5.30 32.03
N THR A 401 12.51 -3.98 31.88
CA THR A 401 12.76 -3.28 30.62
C THR A 401 13.71 -2.13 30.83
N VAL A 402 14.59 -1.90 29.88
CA VAL A 402 15.46 -0.72 29.81
C VAL A 402 15.22 -0.06 28.47
N ASP A 403 14.82 1.20 28.50
CA ASP A 403 14.62 2.05 27.33
C ASP A 403 15.67 3.17 27.39
N ALA A 404 16.43 3.36 26.32
CA ALA A 404 17.33 4.51 26.17
C ALA A 404 17.00 5.21 24.85
N SER A 405 16.92 6.53 24.87
CA SER A 405 16.63 7.35 23.69
C SER A 405 17.53 8.59 23.72
N GLY A 406 18.03 8.96 22.55
CA GLY A 406 18.77 10.20 22.38
C GLY A 406 18.46 10.86 21.06
N VAL A 407 18.46 12.19 21.07
CA VAL A 407 18.26 12.98 19.86
C VAL A 407 19.01 14.32 19.99
N ALA A 408 19.63 14.73 18.89
CA ALA A 408 20.14 16.07 18.72
C ALA A 408 19.35 16.75 17.58
N ILE A 409 18.61 17.79 17.91
CA ILE A 409 17.87 18.60 16.93
C ILE A 409 18.70 19.85 16.63
N VAL A 410 19.00 20.02 15.35
CA VAL A 410 19.82 21.09 14.82
C VAL A 410 19.02 21.88 13.80
N ARG A 411 19.14 23.22 13.84
CA ARG A 411 18.52 24.17 12.91
C ARG A 411 19.58 25.12 12.34
N SER A 412 19.37 25.58 11.13
CA SER A 412 20.21 26.64 10.57
C SER A 412 19.94 27.97 11.25
N GLU A 413 18.68 28.25 11.57
CA GLU A 413 18.21 29.42 12.29
C GLU A 413 17.27 28.96 13.42
N GLY A 414 17.55 29.40 14.65
CA GLY A 414 16.75 29.08 15.82
C GLY A 414 17.46 28.18 16.85
N LEU A 415 16.68 27.68 17.80
CA LEU A 415 17.14 26.92 18.94
C LEU A 415 17.60 25.51 18.54
N ASN A 416 18.74 25.10 19.06
CA ASN A 416 19.24 23.71 18.98
C ASN A 416 19.05 22.99 20.33
N SER A 417 18.69 21.71 20.28
CA SER A 417 18.46 20.91 21.47
C SER A 417 19.07 19.52 21.36
N GLN A 418 19.63 19.05 22.47
CA GLN A 418 20.14 17.69 22.60
C GLN A 418 19.48 17.06 23.84
N ARG A 419 19.04 15.82 23.71
CA ARG A 419 18.44 15.07 24.80
C ARG A 419 18.95 13.65 24.84
N VAL A 420 19.19 13.16 26.06
CA VAL A 420 19.39 11.75 26.35
C VAL A 420 18.44 11.36 27.48
N SER A 421 17.72 10.28 27.31
CA SER A 421 16.76 9.73 28.26
C SER A 421 17.05 8.25 28.52
N LEU A 422 17.08 7.86 29.79
CA LEU A 422 17.23 6.47 30.21
C LEU A 422 16.08 6.10 31.14
N LYS A 423 15.35 5.02 30.84
CA LYS A 423 14.26 4.54 31.66
C LYS A 423 14.44 3.06 31.98
N GLY A 424 14.46 2.74 33.27
CA GLY A 424 14.33 1.37 33.74
C GLY A 424 12.93 1.12 34.29
N ALA A 425 12.34 -0.02 33.97
CA ALA A 425 11.04 -0.40 34.49
C ALA A 425 11.00 -1.88 34.88
N TRP A 426 10.28 -2.15 35.97
CA TRP A 426 9.94 -3.49 36.45
C TRP A 426 8.42 -3.64 36.44
N LYS A 427 7.93 -4.76 35.94
CA LYS A 427 6.51 -5.08 35.84
C LYS A 427 6.24 -6.46 36.42
N LEU A 428 5.23 -6.58 37.28
CA LEU A 428 4.81 -7.83 37.91
C LEU A 428 3.29 -8.02 37.71
N PRO A 429 2.84 -8.90 36.83
CA PRO A 429 1.44 -9.30 36.70
C PRO A 429 1.11 -10.35 37.75
N LEU A 430 0.01 -10.22 38.45
CA LEU A 430 -0.52 -11.19 39.43
C LEU A 430 -2.00 -11.44 39.15
N LYS A 431 -2.42 -12.69 39.35
CA LYS A 431 -3.81 -13.09 39.33
C LYS A 431 -4.16 -13.69 40.70
N THR A 432 -5.24 -13.23 41.34
CA THR A 432 -5.69 -13.76 42.60
C THR A 432 -6.67 -14.93 42.43
N SER A 433 -6.98 -15.61 43.51
CA SER A 433 -8.00 -16.67 43.55
C SER A 433 -9.43 -16.18 43.27
N LEU A 434 -9.70 -14.88 43.48
CA LEU A 434 -10.98 -14.23 43.17
C LEU A 434 -11.16 -13.98 41.68
N GLY A 435 -10.09 -14.14 40.87
CA GLY A 435 -10.13 -13.96 39.43
C GLY A 435 -9.82 -12.54 38.98
N ASP A 436 -9.45 -11.65 39.87
CA ASP A 436 -8.97 -10.30 39.55
C ASP A 436 -7.48 -10.33 39.17
N PHE A 437 -7.09 -9.30 38.43
CA PHE A 437 -5.74 -9.14 37.91
C PHE A 437 -5.15 -7.86 38.43
N TYR A 438 -3.95 -7.95 38.97
CA TYR A 438 -3.12 -6.83 39.31
C TYR A 438 -1.89 -6.78 38.43
N THR A 439 -1.47 -5.58 38.08
CA THR A 439 -0.16 -5.35 37.48
C THR A 439 0.54 -4.24 38.27
N PHE A 440 1.65 -4.58 38.92
CA PHE A 440 2.49 -3.62 39.56
C PHE A 440 3.58 -3.20 38.59
N THR A 441 3.78 -1.89 38.47
CA THR A 441 4.82 -1.32 37.58
C THR A 441 5.60 -0.30 38.39
N ALA A 442 6.92 -0.49 38.51
CA ALA A 442 7.84 0.49 39.08
C ALA A 442 8.82 0.94 38.00
N SER A 443 8.99 2.21 37.80
CA SER A 443 9.90 2.75 36.80
C SER A 443 10.62 4.01 37.29
N VAL A 444 11.82 4.21 36.77
CA VAL A 444 12.59 5.45 36.96
C VAL A 444 13.07 5.88 35.56
N ARG A 445 12.81 7.14 35.21
CA ARG A 445 13.35 7.79 34.00
C ARG A 445 14.29 8.93 34.43
N ALA A 446 15.45 8.98 33.81
CA ALA A 446 16.41 10.08 33.97
C ALA A 446 16.61 10.73 32.60
N ASP A 447 16.43 12.05 32.51
CA ASP A 447 16.61 12.83 31.30
C ASP A 447 17.69 13.88 31.51
N ALA A 448 18.53 14.09 30.50
CA ALA A 448 19.48 15.17 30.42
C ALA A 448 19.26 15.95 29.11
N PHE A 449 19.23 17.27 29.21
CA PHE A 449 19.01 18.18 28.09
C PHE A 449 20.13 19.19 27.98
N HIS A 450 20.55 19.52 26.77
CA HIS A 450 21.42 20.65 26.50
C HIS A 450 20.78 21.51 25.42
N ILE A 451 20.59 22.79 25.70
CA ILE A 451 19.90 23.75 24.83
C ILE A 451 20.86 24.89 24.52
N SER A 452 20.95 25.26 23.28
CA SER A 452 21.78 26.36 22.79
C SER A 452 21.05 27.19 21.72
N SER A 453 21.52 28.42 21.53
CA SER A 453 20.98 29.35 20.53
C SER A 453 19.50 29.71 20.74
N ALA A 454 19.04 29.70 22.00
CA ALA A 454 17.63 30.02 22.30
C ALA A 454 17.30 31.49 21.98
N GLU A 455 18.29 32.38 21.95
CA GLU A 455 18.14 33.77 21.53
C GLU A 455 17.82 33.99 20.04
N LEU A 456 18.03 32.98 19.20
CA LEU A 456 17.72 33.03 17.78
C LEU A 456 16.27 32.62 17.47
N GLN A 457 15.49 32.36 18.49
CA GLN A 457 14.09 31.98 18.34
C GLN A 457 13.22 33.25 18.39
N ASP A 458 12.54 33.59 17.30
CA ASP A 458 11.72 34.82 17.20
C ASP A 458 10.56 34.85 18.21
N GLN A 459 10.04 33.69 18.59
CA GLN A 459 9.00 33.52 19.60
C GLN A 459 9.26 32.28 20.47
N PRO A 460 9.19 32.36 21.79
CA PRO A 460 9.40 31.19 22.67
C PRO A 460 8.14 30.30 22.74
N ILE A 461 7.57 29.93 21.58
CA ILE A 461 6.33 29.16 21.49
C ILE A 461 6.46 27.81 22.22
N ASN A 462 7.67 27.23 22.22
CA ASN A 462 7.92 25.89 22.76
C ASN A 462 8.75 25.88 24.05
N GLY A 463 9.06 27.05 24.62
CA GLY A 463 10.00 27.19 25.71
C GLY A 463 11.45 27.00 25.26
N GLY A 464 12.35 26.91 26.22
CA GLY A 464 13.78 26.68 26.04
C GLY A 464 14.62 27.87 26.49
N THR A 465 15.63 27.57 27.31
CA THR A 465 16.64 28.55 27.77
C THR A 465 18.02 27.90 27.58
N ASN A 466 19.01 28.69 27.14
CA ASN A 466 20.37 28.17 27.00
C ASN A 466 20.88 27.55 28.33
N GLY A 467 21.39 26.33 28.27
CA GLY A 467 21.90 25.64 29.42
C GLY A 467 21.81 24.12 29.35
N THR A 468 22.23 23.51 30.46
CA THR A 468 22.13 22.05 30.66
C THR A 468 21.19 21.75 31.80
N PHE A 469 20.20 20.91 31.58
CA PHE A 469 19.14 20.59 32.51
C PHE A 469 19.06 19.08 32.71
N GLY A 470 18.73 18.65 33.92
CA GLY A 470 18.53 17.23 34.23
C GLY A 470 17.31 17.02 35.11
N ARG A 471 16.67 15.85 34.96
CA ARG A 471 15.57 15.46 35.84
C ARG A 471 15.53 13.96 36.05
N VAL A 472 15.00 13.54 37.19
CA VAL A 472 14.77 12.14 37.55
C VAL A 472 13.30 11.97 37.91
N LEU A 473 12.65 11.01 37.31
CA LEU A 473 11.19 10.84 37.28
C LEU A 473 10.81 9.42 37.74
N PRO A 474 10.75 9.16 39.06
CA PRO A 474 10.26 7.89 39.59
C PRO A 474 8.73 7.80 39.40
N LYS A 475 8.25 6.61 39.11
CA LYS A 475 6.81 6.32 38.96
C LYS A 475 6.51 4.91 39.44
N PHE A 476 5.44 4.78 40.20
CA PHE A 476 4.89 3.50 40.62
C PHE A 476 3.43 3.43 40.22
N ALA A 477 3.00 2.32 39.66
CA ALA A 477 1.60 2.14 39.22
C ALA A 477 1.06 0.77 39.64
N ILE A 478 -0.21 0.76 39.99
CA ILE A 478 -1.00 -0.43 40.26
C ILE A 478 -2.21 -0.42 39.36
N ASP A 479 -2.23 -1.34 38.43
CA ASP A 479 -3.40 -1.56 37.54
C ASP A 479 -4.19 -2.74 38.08
N TRP A 480 -5.48 -2.56 38.24
CA TRP A 480 -6.42 -3.58 38.68
C TRP A 480 -7.58 -3.72 37.70
N LYS A 481 -8.00 -4.97 37.49
CA LYS A 481 -9.21 -5.29 36.74
C LYS A 481 -9.86 -6.58 37.24
N LEU A 482 -11.18 -6.61 37.18
CA LEU A 482 -11.96 -7.79 37.60
C LEU A 482 -13.05 -8.09 36.57
N PRO A 483 -12.85 -9.11 35.69
CA PRO A 483 -13.87 -9.48 34.72
C PRO A 483 -14.98 -10.33 35.36
N PHE A 484 -16.19 -9.82 35.37
CA PHE A 484 -17.41 -10.58 35.68
C PHE A 484 -18.00 -11.15 34.41
N ILE A 485 -18.07 -12.49 34.30
CA ILE A 485 -18.50 -13.16 33.08
C ILE A 485 -19.85 -13.84 33.34
N LYS A 486 -20.83 -13.54 32.48
CA LYS A 486 -22.10 -14.23 32.42
C LYS A 486 -22.25 -14.95 31.09
N ASN A 487 -22.34 -16.28 31.13
CA ASN A 487 -22.60 -17.11 29.96
C ASN A 487 -24.08 -17.50 29.93
N GLY A 488 -24.74 -17.24 28.79
CA GLY A 488 -26.04 -17.80 28.43
C GLY A 488 -25.87 -18.81 27.29
N ASP A 489 -26.97 -19.37 26.81
CA ASP A 489 -26.95 -20.40 25.77
C ASP A 489 -26.33 -19.90 24.44
N THR A 490 -26.59 -18.65 24.08
CA THR A 490 -26.10 -18.02 22.82
C THR A 490 -25.40 -16.70 23.07
N THR A 491 -25.21 -16.31 24.32
CA THR A 491 -24.66 -14.99 24.68
C THR A 491 -23.58 -15.12 25.73
N GLN A 492 -22.55 -14.27 25.61
CA GLN A 492 -21.57 -14.05 26.66
C GLN A 492 -21.51 -12.55 26.96
N GLN A 493 -21.61 -12.20 28.23
CA GLN A 493 -21.50 -10.84 28.72
C GLN A 493 -20.31 -10.74 29.66
N ILE A 494 -19.51 -9.70 29.50
CA ILE A 494 -18.37 -9.42 30.37
C ILE A 494 -18.49 -7.98 30.85
N ILE A 495 -18.49 -7.78 32.18
CA ILE A 495 -18.39 -6.46 32.80
C ILE A 495 -17.05 -6.42 33.51
N GLU A 496 -16.22 -5.46 33.15
CA GLU A 496 -14.84 -5.36 33.65
C GLU A 496 -14.59 -3.96 34.21
N PRO A 497 -14.73 -3.73 35.53
CA PRO A 497 -14.24 -2.53 36.16
C PRO A 497 -12.71 -2.50 36.08
N LEU A 498 -12.17 -1.30 35.80
CA LEU A 498 -10.78 -1.01 35.56
C LEU A 498 -10.36 0.12 36.49
N VAL A 499 -9.25 -0.04 37.21
CA VAL A 499 -8.65 1.00 38.04
C VAL A 499 -7.15 0.99 37.86
N SER A 500 -6.55 2.16 37.68
CA SER A 500 -5.11 2.36 37.64
C SER A 500 -4.72 3.48 38.61
N ILE A 501 -3.92 3.16 39.62
CA ILE A 501 -3.41 4.14 40.58
C ILE A 501 -1.96 4.39 40.25
N ILE A 502 -1.62 5.63 40.01
CA ILE A 502 -0.30 6.01 39.55
C ILE A 502 0.27 7.03 40.56
N PHE A 503 1.39 6.70 41.17
CA PHE A 503 2.15 7.55 42.08
C PHE A 503 3.34 8.15 41.33
N ALA A 504 3.37 9.47 41.22
CA ALA A 504 4.47 10.21 40.63
C ALA A 504 4.68 11.53 41.35
N PRO A 505 5.90 12.07 41.43
CA PRO A 505 6.15 13.39 41.98
C PRO A 505 5.33 14.47 41.26
N ASN A 506 4.92 15.49 42.03
CA ASN A 506 4.17 16.63 41.48
C ASN A 506 5.13 17.75 41.04
N ASN A 507 6.00 17.47 40.09
CA ASN A 507 6.91 18.44 39.52
C ASN A 507 6.32 19.02 38.23
N LYS A 508 6.35 20.35 38.09
CA LYS A 508 5.97 21.00 36.82
C LYS A 508 7.02 20.68 35.75
N ASN A 509 6.56 20.61 34.48
CA ASN A 509 7.48 20.67 33.36
C ASN A 509 8.14 22.05 33.32
N SER A 510 9.50 22.09 33.32
CA SER A 510 10.22 23.35 33.24
C SER A 510 10.00 24.03 31.88
N THR A 511 9.82 25.35 31.91
CA THR A 511 9.81 26.18 30.71
C THR A 511 11.20 26.35 30.10
N ASP A 512 12.26 26.02 30.84
CA ASP A 512 13.64 26.04 30.35
C ASP A 512 13.92 24.91 29.37
N ILE A 513 13.12 23.81 29.42
CA ILE A 513 13.24 22.68 28.53
C ILE A 513 12.31 22.90 27.33
N VAL A 514 12.88 22.93 26.13
CA VAL A 514 12.12 23.04 24.90
C VAL A 514 11.23 21.80 24.68
N ASN A 515 10.04 22.00 24.10
CA ASN A 515 9.12 20.94 23.77
C ASN A 515 9.10 20.66 22.26
N GLU A 516 9.90 19.70 21.82
CA GLU A 516 10.00 19.32 20.40
C GLU A 516 9.06 18.15 20.04
N ASP A 517 8.91 17.16 20.94
CA ASP A 517 8.26 15.88 20.63
C ASP A 517 6.96 15.61 21.39
N SER A 518 6.55 16.51 22.28
CA SER A 518 5.37 16.33 23.13
C SER A 518 4.32 17.44 22.89
N ARG A 519 4.19 17.91 21.64
CA ARG A 519 3.32 19.03 21.25
C ARG A 519 1.86 18.66 21.20
N ASN A 520 1.54 17.53 20.56
CA ASN A 520 0.16 17.12 20.31
C ASN A 520 -0.34 16.21 21.43
N PHE A 521 -1.35 16.68 22.14
CA PHE A 521 -2.03 15.92 23.17
C PHE A 521 -3.54 15.91 22.93
N GLU A 522 -4.10 14.73 22.79
CA GLU A 522 -5.55 14.51 22.73
C GLU A 522 -5.91 13.48 23.79
N PHE A 523 -6.86 13.80 24.68
CA PHE A 523 -7.34 12.86 25.69
C PHE A 523 -8.45 12.01 25.12
N ASP A 524 -8.27 10.70 25.12
CA ASP A 524 -9.26 9.73 24.67
C ASP A 524 -9.21 8.42 25.49
N GLU A 525 -10.06 7.47 25.12
CA GLU A 525 -10.15 6.17 25.77
C GLU A 525 -8.88 5.31 25.65
N ASN A 526 -8.06 5.55 24.62
CA ASN A 526 -6.84 4.76 24.38
C ASN A 526 -5.73 5.11 25.37
N ASN A 527 -5.69 6.40 25.80
CA ASN A 527 -4.68 6.87 26.72
C ASN A 527 -5.17 7.05 28.16
N LEU A 528 -6.46 6.76 28.42
CA LEU A 528 -7.05 6.89 29.77
C LEU A 528 -6.25 6.15 30.85
N PHE A 529 -5.87 4.89 30.56
CA PHE A 529 -5.12 4.04 31.48
C PHE A 529 -3.61 4.06 31.26
N SER A 530 -3.10 4.94 30.37
CA SER A 530 -1.67 5.08 30.16
C SER A 530 -0.98 5.66 31.39
N HIS A 531 0.18 5.09 31.74
CA HIS A 531 1.03 5.61 32.81
C HIS A 531 1.74 6.90 32.39
N GLU A 532 1.88 7.16 31.10
CA GLU A 532 2.40 8.38 30.50
C GLU A 532 1.55 8.70 29.27
N ARG A 533 0.98 9.90 29.22
CA ARG A 533 0.09 10.31 28.13
C ARG A 533 0.74 11.22 27.12
N TYR A 534 1.85 11.88 27.47
CA TYR A 534 2.61 12.61 26.48
C TYR A 534 3.32 11.66 25.52
N ASN A 535 3.27 12.00 24.25
CA ASN A 535 4.09 11.35 23.23
C ASN A 535 5.52 11.92 23.36
N GLY A 536 6.54 11.12 23.30
CA GLY A 536 7.91 11.59 23.43
C GLY A 536 8.42 11.74 24.87
N TYR A 537 9.48 12.52 25.04
CA TYR A 537 10.26 12.59 26.28
C TYR A 537 10.38 14.01 26.85
N ASP A 538 10.06 15.06 26.09
CA ASP A 538 10.28 16.45 26.52
C ASP A 538 9.36 16.84 27.67
N LYS A 539 8.10 16.44 27.60
CA LYS A 539 7.18 16.57 28.72
C LYS A 539 6.93 15.24 29.42
N TRP A 540 6.46 15.31 30.63
CA TRP A 540 6.04 14.15 31.38
C TRP A 540 4.80 14.45 32.20
N GLU A 541 4.02 13.42 32.47
CA GLU A 541 2.82 13.56 33.28
C GLU A 541 3.13 13.38 34.76
N SER A 542 3.08 14.49 35.48
CA SER A 542 3.35 14.59 36.91
C SER A 542 2.14 14.31 37.79
N GLY A 543 2.37 14.10 39.08
CA GLY A 543 1.37 14.02 40.14
C GLY A 543 0.70 12.64 40.28
N THR A 544 0.24 12.38 41.50
CA THR A 544 -0.50 11.16 41.83
C THR A 544 -1.92 11.23 41.29
N ARG A 545 -2.36 10.15 40.65
CA ARG A 545 -3.68 10.08 39.98
C ARG A 545 -4.28 8.69 40.02
N ILE A 546 -5.61 8.65 39.91
CA ILE A 546 -6.41 7.44 39.80
C ILE A 546 -7.18 7.53 38.48
N ASN A 547 -6.99 6.55 37.60
CA ASN A 547 -7.78 6.36 36.42
C ASN A 547 -8.78 5.24 36.72
N TYR A 548 -10.04 5.45 36.42
CA TYR A 548 -11.09 4.45 36.64
C TYR A 548 -12.04 4.41 35.47
N GLY A 549 -12.61 3.24 35.21
CA GLY A 549 -13.53 3.04 34.12
C GLY A 549 -14.21 1.69 34.15
N LEU A 550 -15.12 1.52 33.23
CA LEU A 550 -15.86 0.30 33.04
C LEU A 550 -15.79 -0.11 31.58
N ARG A 551 -15.47 -1.39 31.36
CA ARG A 551 -15.61 -2.02 30.04
C ARG A 551 -16.76 -3.01 30.08
N TYR A 552 -17.64 -2.95 29.11
CA TYR A 552 -18.70 -3.91 28.85
C TYR A 552 -18.48 -4.58 27.52
N SER A 553 -18.57 -5.91 27.46
CA SER A 553 -18.49 -6.67 26.22
C SER A 553 -19.66 -7.64 26.14
N LEU A 554 -20.40 -7.61 25.04
CA LEU A 554 -21.47 -8.54 24.71
C LEU A 554 -21.13 -9.27 23.40
N TYR A 555 -21.13 -10.58 23.47
CA TYR A 555 -21.05 -11.48 22.32
C TYR A 555 -22.35 -12.24 22.20
N ALA A 556 -23.12 -12.05 21.13
CA ALA A 556 -24.43 -12.62 20.94
C ALA A 556 -24.63 -13.05 19.49
N GLY A 557 -24.29 -14.29 19.16
CA GLY A 557 -24.35 -14.79 17.80
C GLY A 557 -23.46 -13.96 16.85
N LYS A 558 -24.08 -13.22 15.93
CA LYS A 558 -23.35 -12.31 15.00
C LYS A 558 -23.10 -10.92 15.56
N THR A 559 -23.64 -10.60 16.73
CA THR A 559 -23.52 -9.27 17.34
C THR A 559 -22.39 -9.24 18.34
N THR A 560 -21.49 -8.28 18.20
CA THR A 560 -20.50 -7.92 19.22
C THR A 560 -20.69 -6.46 19.60
N VAL A 561 -20.81 -6.19 20.90
CA VAL A 561 -20.84 -4.84 21.43
C VAL A 561 -19.74 -4.70 22.47
N ILE A 562 -18.85 -3.73 22.30
CA ILE A 562 -17.80 -3.43 23.28
C ILE A 562 -17.88 -1.94 23.60
N GLY A 563 -18.16 -1.63 24.86
CA GLY A 563 -18.20 -0.26 25.37
C GLY A 563 -17.15 -0.05 26.44
N THR A 564 -16.46 1.08 26.41
CA THR A 564 -15.53 1.51 27.46
C THR A 564 -15.83 2.96 27.80
N ILE A 565 -15.91 3.29 29.09
CA ILE A 565 -16.03 4.66 29.56
C ILE A 565 -15.19 4.82 30.82
N GLY A 566 -14.60 5.98 31.01
CA GLY A 566 -13.86 6.26 32.23
C GLY A 566 -13.41 7.70 32.37
N GLN A 567 -12.71 7.96 33.47
CA GLN A 567 -12.27 9.28 33.90
C GLN A 567 -10.96 9.16 34.69
N SER A 568 -10.18 10.22 34.70
CA SER A 568 -8.96 10.36 35.52
C SER A 568 -9.20 11.38 36.63
N PHE A 569 -8.78 11.05 37.85
CA PHE A 569 -8.82 11.95 39.02
C PHE A 569 -7.39 12.16 39.54
N ARG A 570 -6.99 13.42 39.72
CA ARG A 570 -5.70 13.84 40.29
C ARG A 570 -5.85 14.32 41.71
N ILE A 571 -4.96 13.90 42.57
CA ILE A 571 -4.96 14.35 43.97
C ILE A 571 -4.63 15.85 44.04
N GLN A 572 -3.67 16.28 43.21
CA GLN A 572 -3.27 17.68 43.10
C GLN A 572 -3.52 18.18 41.68
N SER A 573 -4.01 19.43 41.54
CA SER A 573 -4.16 20.04 40.23
C SER A 573 -2.79 20.19 39.57
N SER A 574 -2.71 19.92 38.26
CA SER A 574 -1.53 20.07 37.44
C SER A 574 -1.82 21.01 36.29
N GLU A 575 -0.96 21.98 36.09
CA GLU A 575 -0.97 22.88 34.92
C GLU A 575 -0.18 22.28 33.74
N THR A 576 -0.02 20.97 33.72
CA THR A 576 0.85 20.27 32.76
C THR A 576 0.25 20.17 31.39
N PHE A 577 -1.09 20.17 31.29
CA PHE A 577 -1.82 20.00 30.02
C PHE A 577 -2.38 21.31 29.50
N PRO A 578 -2.51 21.46 28.17
CA PRO A 578 -3.13 22.65 27.57
C PRO A 578 -4.58 22.84 28.00
N VAL A 579 -5.04 24.07 28.00
CA VAL A 579 -6.47 24.42 28.18
C VAL A 579 -7.27 23.80 27.03
N GLY A 580 -8.43 23.25 27.31
CA GLY A 580 -9.25 22.52 26.31
C GLY A 580 -8.89 21.04 26.13
N SER A 581 -7.81 20.57 26.79
CA SER A 581 -7.38 19.17 26.76
C SER A 581 -8.33 18.20 27.46
N GLY A 582 -9.22 18.71 28.34
CA GLY A 582 -10.08 17.90 29.20
C GLY A 582 -9.43 17.48 30.51
N PHE A 583 -8.25 18.05 30.86
CA PHE A 583 -7.52 17.79 32.10
C PHE A 583 -7.43 19.00 33.05
N GLU A 584 -8.22 20.00 32.83
CA GLU A 584 -8.25 21.16 33.69
C GLU A 584 -8.78 20.81 35.08
N GLY A 585 -7.98 21.12 36.11
CA GLY A 585 -8.30 20.86 37.51
C GLY A 585 -7.99 19.41 37.94
N LYS A 586 -8.74 18.90 38.92
CA LYS A 586 -8.49 17.58 39.51
C LYS A 586 -9.12 16.42 38.74
N SER A 587 -10.33 16.58 38.26
CA SER A 587 -11.03 15.57 37.46
C SER A 587 -10.87 15.87 35.96
N SER A 588 -10.61 14.85 35.18
CA SER A 588 -10.66 14.97 33.73
C SER A 588 -12.09 14.98 33.19
N ASP A 589 -12.26 15.25 31.91
CA ASP A 589 -13.45 14.91 31.17
C ASP A 589 -13.67 13.38 31.17
N PHE A 590 -14.92 12.95 30.89
CA PHE A 590 -15.20 11.54 30.64
C PHE A 590 -14.82 11.21 29.19
N VAL A 591 -14.13 10.11 28.99
CA VAL A 591 -13.82 9.57 27.68
C VAL A 591 -14.40 8.18 27.51
N GLY A 592 -14.83 7.88 26.29
CA GLY A 592 -15.37 6.56 26.03
C GLY A 592 -15.40 6.20 24.56
N ARG A 593 -15.61 4.90 24.36
CA ARG A 593 -15.72 4.28 23.05
C ARG A 593 -16.80 3.21 23.07
N LEU A 594 -17.57 3.14 21.99
CA LEU A 594 -18.54 2.09 21.74
C LEU A 594 -18.30 1.50 20.37
N ASP A 595 -18.01 0.20 20.33
CA ASP A 595 -17.90 -0.59 19.09
C ASP A 595 -19.08 -1.53 18.99
N VAL A 596 -19.78 -1.52 17.87
CA VAL A 596 -20.89 -2.43 17.58
C VAL A 596 -20.66 -3.06 16.22
N THR A 597 -20.58 -4.38 16.19
CA THR A 597 -20.50 -5.13 14.93
C THR A 597 -21.67 -6.11 14.83
N TYR A 598 -22.23 -6.26 13.64
CA TYR A 598 -23.26 -7.25 13.34
C TYR A 598 -22.87 -8.06 12.10
N GLY A 599 -22.14 -9.14 12.32
CA GLY A 599 -21.55 -9.96 11.24
C GLY A 599 -20.77 -9.11 10.26
N ASP A 600 -21.00 -9.34 8.96
CA ASP A 600 -20.40 -8.55 7.87
C ASP A 600 -21.27 -7.33 7.47
N TYR A 601 -22.39 -7.08 8.18
CA TYR A 601 -23.39 -6.12 7.73
C TYR A 601 -23.26 -4.74 8.33
N ILE A 602 -22.82 -4.62 9.59
CA ILE A 602 -22.74 -3.33 10.30
C ILE A 602 -21.49 -3.31 11.15
N ASP A 603 -20.72 -2.24 10.97
CA ASP A 603 -19.61 -1.83 11.83
C ASP A 603 -19.86 -0.39 12.26
N TYR A 604 -20.01 -0.17 13.55
CA TYR A 604 -20.20 1.15 14.16
C TYR A 604 -19.14 1.37 15.23
N VAL A 605 -18.46 2.51 15.14
CA VAL A 605 -17.51 2.98 16.14
C VAL A 605 -17.91 4.38 16.55
N HIS A 606 -18.07 4.59 17.85
CA HIS A 606 -18.29 5.92 18.42
C HIS A 606 -17.25 6.20 19.50
N ARG A 607 -16.46 7.25 19.30
CA ARG A 607 -15.53 7.77 20.29
C ARG A 607 -16.01 9.12 20.77
N PHE A 608 -15.97 9.34 22.07
CA PHE A 608 -16.48 10.58 22.63
C PHE A 608 -15.67 11.07 23.82
N ARG A 609 -15.67 12.39 23.99
CA ARG A 609 -15.24 13.07 25.21
C ARG A 609 -16.39 13.97 25.68
N LEU A 610 -16.76 13.82 26.94
CA LEU A 610 -17.80 14.60 27.60
C LEU A 610 -17.17 15.51 28.65
N ASP A 611 -17.48 16.79 28.58
CA ASP A 611 -17.13 17.76 29.61
C ASP A 611 -17.59 17.29 30.99
N LYS A 612 -16.68 17.28 31.96
CA LYS A 612 -16.93 16.75 33.32
C LYS A 612 -18.04 17.43 34.07
N SER A 613 -18.34 18.68 33.77
CA SER A 613 -19.33 19.51 34.50
C SER A 613 -20.65 19.59 33.80
N SER A 614 -20.65 19.82 32.50
CA SER A 614 -21.87 20.04 31.69
C SER A 614 -22.30 18.79 30.92
N LEU A 615 -21.48 17.74 30.85
CA LEU A 615 -21.68 16.55 30.05
C LEU A 615 -21.83 16.86 28.53
N ARG A 616 -21.41 18.06 28.11
CA ARG A 616 -21.40 18.44 26.70
C ARG A 616 -20.33 17.66 25.95
N LEU A 617 -20.66 17.24 24.74
CA LEU A 617 -19.71 16.59 23.84
C LEU A 617 -18.63 17.59 23.41
N ARG A 618 -17.35 17.30 23.72
CA ARG A 618 -16.17 18.01 23.29
C ARG A 618 -15.48 17.30 22.14
N ARG A 619 -15.63 15.99 22.08
CA ARG A 619 -15.24 15.14 20.95
C ARG A 619 -16.41 14.22 20.63
N ASN A 620 -16.76 14.16 19.38
CA ASN A 620 -17.79 13.28 18.84
C ASN A 620 -17.31 12.73 17.50
N GLU A 621 -16.80 11.53 17.52
CA GLU A 621 -16.34 10.84 16.31
C GLU A 621 -17.17 9.58 16.10
N MET A 622 -17.94 9.55 15.02
CA MET A 622 -18.76 8.42 14.64
C MET A 622 -18.35 7.89 13.28
N ILE A 623 -18.13 6.60 13.20
CA ILE A 623 -17.86 5.87 11.95
C ILE A 623 -18.90 4.76 11.86
N LEU A 624 -19.74 4.82 10.85
CA LEU A 624 -20.71 3.79 10.54
C LEU A 624 -20.40 3.23 9.15
N SER A 625 -20.19 1.94 9.06
CA SER A 625 -20.14 1.21 7.79
C SER A 625 -21.20 0.14 7.80
N GLY A 626 -22.07 0.14 6.80
CA GLY A 626 -23.18 -0.81 6.78
C GLY A 626 -23.57 -1.23 5.39
N GLY A 627 -24.16 -2.43 5.30
CA GLY A 627 -24.70 -2.93 4.05
C GLY A 627 -24.55 -4.42 3.85
N SER A 628 -24.73 -4.83 2.63
CA SER A 628 -24.58 -6.22 2.17
C SER A 628 -23.32 -6.36 1.30
N LYS A 629 -23.03 -7.57 0.84
CA LYS A 629 -21.99 -7.79 -0.18
C LYS A 629 -22.24 -7.03 -1.49
N LYS A 630 -23.49 -6.65 -1.78
CA LYS A 630 -23.86 -5.88 -2.98
C LYS A 630 -23.76 -4.38 -2.78
N VAL A 631 -24.19 -3.89 -1.63
CA VAL A 631 -24.22 -2.44 -1.33
C VAL A 631 -23.57 -2.21 0.01
N ARG A 632 -22.58 -1.34 0.07
CA ARG A 632 -21.97 -0.87 1.32
C ARG A 632 -21.98 0.66 1.34
N VAL A 633 -22.43 1.20 2.47
CA VAL A 633 -22.46 2.64 2.73
C VAL A 633 -21.60 2.92 3.95
N SER A 634 -20.85 3.99 3.92
CA SER A 634 -20.10 4.49 5.06
C SER A 634 -20.45 5.94 5.36
N VAL A 635 -20.50 6.26 6.64
CA VAL A 635 -20.71 7.63 7.14
C VAL A 635 -19.69 7.85 8.24
N ARG A 636 -18.94 8.93 8.13
CA ARG A 636 -18.03 9.39 9.16
C ARG A 636 -18.38 10.82 9.54
N PHE A 637 -18.55 11.03 10.82
CA PHE A 637 -18.78 12.34 11.41
C PHE A 637 -17.70 12.61 12.45
N LEU A 638 -17.08 13.76 12.38
CA LEU A 638 -16.07 14.23 13.32
C LEU A 638 -16.43 15.63 13.78
N ASP A 639 -16.53 15.81 15.10
CA ASP A 639 -16.76 17.11 15.75
C ASP A 639 -15.77 17.22 16.92
N LEU A 640 -14.75 18.07 16.78
CA LEU A 640 -13.73 18.34 17.79
C LEU A 640 -13.87 19.77 18.24
N ASP A 641 -14.43 19.99 19.44
CA ASP A 641 -14.46 21.29 20.11
C ASP A 641 -13.19 21.44 20.97
N ARG A 642 -12.28 22.24 20.44
CA ARG A 642 -11.00 22.60 21.10
C ARG A 642 -11.02 24.03 21.64
N ALA A 643 -12.18 24.59 21.86
CA ALA A 643 -12.34 25.96 22.38
C ALA A 643 -11.59 26.14 23.71
N GLY A 644 -10.69 27.13 23.75
CA GLY A 644 -9.84 27.43 24.91
C GLY A 644 -8.39 26.98 24.78
N THR A 645 -8.02 26.25 23.70
CA THR A 645 -6.62 26.03 23.36
C THR A 645 -5.99 27.33 22.88
N ASP A 646 -4.70 27.51 23.16
CA ASP A 646 -3.96 28.70 22.78
C ASP A 646 -4.12 28.95 21.26
N LEU A 647 -4.74 30.07 20.89
CA LEU A 647 -5.07 30.41 19.51
C LEU A 647 -3.84 30.65 18.62
N THR A 648 -2.65 30.67 19.21
CA THR A 648 -1.38 30.80 18.48
C THR A 648 -0.94 29.50 17.79
N ASN A 649 -1.55 28.37 18.13
CA ASN A 649 -1.22 27.09 17.51
C ASN A 649 -2.31 26.71 16.48
N THR A 650 -2.03 26.93 15.20
CA THR A 650 -2.92 26.64 14.07
C THR A 650 -3.33 25.18 13.97
N GLU A 651 -2.53 24.27 14.52
CA GLU A 651 -2.78 22.81 14.50
C GLU A 651 -3.97 22.37 15.40
N LEU A 652 -4.43 23.22 16.32
CA LEU A 652 -5.48 22.89 17.29
C LEU A 652 -6.84 23.55 17.02
N LYS A 653 -7.14 23.90 15.79
CA LYS A 653 -8.43 24.48 15.40
C LYS A 653 -9.60 23.49 15.62
N ASN A 654 -10.79 24.03 15.84
CA ASN A 654 -12.03 23.25 15.85
C ASN A 654 -12.23 22.60 14.47
N ILE A 655 -12.62 21.33 14.48
CA ILE A 655 -12.88 20.55 13.27
C ILE A 655 -14.31 20.02 13.35
N LYS A 656 -15.07 20.18 12.29
CA LYS A 656 -16.39 19.56 12.15
C LYS A 656 -16.61 19.11 10.73
N GLU A 657 -16.53 17.80 10.49
CA GLU A 657 -16.57 17.22 9.16
C GLU A 657 -17.60 16.10 9.05
N LEU A 658 -18.24 16.02 7.89
CA LEU A 658 -19.08 14.91 7.49
C LEU A 658 -18.55 14.28 6.22
N GLY A 659 -18.16 13.02 6.28
CA GLY A 659 -17.80 12.20 5.14
C GLY A 659 -18.84 11.12 4.88
N THR A 660 -19.22 10.90 3.63
CA THR A 660 -20.10 9.80 3.23
C THR A 660 -19.47 9.07 2.06
N GLY A 661 -19.70 7.76 1.98
CA GLY A 661 -19.23 6.96 0.86
C GLY A 661 -20.19 5.81 0.57
N PHE A 662 -20.22 5.37 -0.66
CA PHE A 662 -20.97 4.17 -1.05
C PHE A 662 -20.18 3.34 -2.05
N GLN A 663 -20.42 2.04 -2.03
CA GLN A 663 -19.95 1.07 -3.00
C GLN A 663 -21.12 0.15 -3.36
N TYR A 664 -21.37 -0.01 -4.66
CA TYR A 664 -22.46 -0.83 -5.18
C TYR A 664 -21.94 -1.80 -6.24
N HIS A 665 -21.95 -3.09 -5.92
CA HIS A 665 -21.68 -4.16 -6.89
C HIS A 665 -22.95 -4.43 -7.70
N VAL A 666 -23.07 -3.76 -8.86
CA VAL A 666 -24.21 -3.92 -9.79
C VAL A 666 -24.28 -5.38 -10.26
N THR A 667 -23.11 -5.93 -10.60
CA THR A 667 -22.88 -7.34 -10.91
C THR A 667 -21.57 -7.78 -10.24
N ASN A 668 -21.19 -9.06 -10.41
CA ASN A 668 -19.87 -9.53 -9.94
C ASN A 668 -18.70 -8.84 -10.68
N GLN A 669 -18.95 -8.19 -11.81
CA GLN A 669 -17.95 -7.54 -12.67
C GLN A 669 -18.01 -6.00 -12.55
N TRP A 670 -19.18 -5.42 -12.33
CA TRP A 670 -19.41 -3.98 -12.28
C TRP A 670 -19.56 -3.47 -10.86
N THR A 671 -18.75 -2.50 -10.51
CA THR A 671 -18.82 -1.79 -9.24
C THR A 671 -18.96 -0.30 -9.48
N MET A 672 -19.94 0.33 -8.85
CA MET A 672 -20.09 1.77 -8.75
C MET A 672 -19.64 2.22 -7.36
N TYR A 673 -19.01 3.37 -7.27
CA TYR A 673 -18.58 3.96 -6.00
C TYR A 673 -18.71 5.47 -6.04
N GLY A 674 -18.75 6.07 -4.86
CA GLY A 674 -18.68 7.50 -4.71
C GLY A 674 -18.45 7.89 -3.26
N SER A 675 -17.88 9.06 -3.06
CA SER A 675 -17.71 9.68 -1.76
C SER A 675 -17.96 11.18 -1.80
N TRP A 676 -18.24 11.76 -0.65
CA TRP A 676 -18.47 13.17 -0.45
C TRP A 676 -18.00 13.58 0.94
N VAL A 677 -17.27 14.69 1.02
CA VAL A 677 -16.73 15.25 2.26
C VAL A 677 -17.06 16.71 2.35
N ARG A 678 -17.54 17.11 3.52
CA ARG A 678 -17.98 18.46 3.82
C ARG A 678 -17.38 18.96 5.13
N ASP A 679 -16.83 20.18 5.09
CA ASP A 679 -16.52 20.98 6.26
C ASP A 679 -17.84 21.59 6.77
N MET A 680 -18.28 21.17 7.95
CA MET A 680 -19.54 21.65 8.55
C MET A 680 -19.37 22.95 9.31
N LEU A 681 -18.14 23.39 9.60
CA LEU A 681 -17.89 24.70 10.22
C LEU A 681 -17.98 25.80 9.18
N LYS A 682 -17.31 25.62 8.05
CA LYS A 682 -17.33 26.55 6.91
C LYS A 682 -18.56 26.39 6.04
N ASN A 683 -19.29 25.29 6.22
CA ASN A 683 -20.45 24.89 5.42
C ASN A 683 -20.10 24.64 3.94
N ASP A 684 -18.85 24.23 3.65
CA ASP A 684 -18.30 24.05 2.32
C ASP A 684 -18.03 22.57 2.03
N THR A 685 -18.21 22.18 0.78
CA THR A 685 -17.75 20.86 0.31
C THR A 685 -16.26 20.87 0.10
N ILE A 686 -15.55 19.90 0.67
CA ILE A 686 -14.09 19.74 0.50
C ILE A 686 -13.83 18.99 -0.80
N SER A 687 -14.48 17.85 -0.99
CA SER A 687 -14.30 17.01 -2.18
C SER A 687 -15.48 16.09 -2.41
N TYR A 688 -15.64 15.65 -3.64
CA TYR A 688 -16.46 14.50 -3.98
C TYR A 688 -15.88 13.73 -5.14
N ASP A 689 -16.08 12.44 -5.13
CA ASP A 689 -15.70 11.54 -6.21
C ASP A 689 -16.83 10.58 -6.54
N ALA A 690 -16.85 10.13 -7.79
CA ALA A 690 -17.74 9.07 -8.24
C ALA A 690 -17.09 8.31 -9.40
N GLY A 691 -17.39 7.02 -9.52
CA GLY A 691 -16.85 6.26 -10.62
C GLY A 691 -17.48 4.89 -10.79
N VAL A 692 -17.09 4.25 -11.86
CA VAL A 692 -17.46 2.89 -12.21
C VAL A 692 -16.21 2.07 -12.49
N LYS A 693 -16.19 0.83 -12.01
CA LYS A 693 -15.12 -0.13 -12.26
C LYS A 693 -15.74 -1.40 -12.86
N PHE A 694 -15.15 -1.86 -13.93
CA PHE A 694 -15.42 -3.18 -14.50
C PHE A 694 -14.18 -4.04 -14.33
N LYS A 695 -14.34 -5.25 -13.85
CA LYS A 695 -13.24 -6.21 -13.69
C LYS A 695 -13.73 -7.61 -14.00
N ASN A 696 -13.05 -8.27 -14.93
CA ASN A 696 -13.24 -9.68 -15.21
C ASN A 696 -11.87 -10.39 -15.37
N GLU A 697 -11.88 -11.60 -15.91
CA GLU A 697 -10.69 -12.41 -16.11
C GLU A 697 -9.67 -11.78 -17.06
N CYS A 698 -10.10 -10.99 -18.05
CA CYS A 698 -9.24 -10.49 -19.12
C CYS A 698 -9.17 -8.97 -19.27
N LEU A 699 -10.05 -8.21 -18.59
CA LEU A 699 -10.13 -6.75 -18.72
C LEU A 699 -10.39 -6.09 -17.36
N GLU A 700 -9.67 -5.00 -17.09
CA GLU A 700 -10.05 -4.04 -16.07
C GLU A 700 -10.29 -2.68 -16.74
N PHE A 701 -11.45 -2.12 -16.51
CA PHE A 701 -11.83 -0.79 -16.96
C PHE A 701 -12.28 0.03 -15.76
N GLY A 702 -11.81 1.26 -15.65
CA GLY A 702 -12.21 2.22 -14.62
C GLY A 702 -12.42 3.60 -15.22
N LEU A 703 -13.56 4.19 -14.93
CA LEU A 703 -13.84 5.59 -15.20
C LEU A 703 -14.19 6.27 -13.87
N GLY A 704 -13.39 7.25 -13.48
CA GLY A 704 -13.56 8.01 -12.24
C GLY A 704 -13.62 9.51 -12.53
N PHE A 705 -14.43 10.19 -11.75
CA PHE A 705 -14.50 11.64 -11.68
C PHE A 705 -14.24 12.07 -10.24
N GLU A 706 -13.31 13.00 -10.05
CA GLU A 706 -13.02 13.62 -8.77
C GLU A 706 -13.12 15.14 -8.92
N ARG A 707 -13.74 15.80 -7.93
CA ARG A 707 -13.69 17.23 -7.79
C ARG A 707 -13.22 17.63 -6.40
N ARG A 708 -12.15 18.41 -6.36
CA ARG A 708 -11.62 19.04 -5.16
C ARG A 708 -11.95 20.52 -5.19
N LEU A 709 -12.42 21.03 -4.06
CA LEU A 709 -12.87 22.41 -3.92
C LEU A 709 -11.95 23.26 -3.02
N THR A 710 -10.91 22.62 -2.43
CA THR A 710 -9.87 23.32 -1.68
C THR A 710 -8.83 23.93 -2.61
N SER A 711 -8.30 25.07 -2.24
CA SER A 711 -7.15 25.74 -2.88
C SER A 711 -5.94 25.72 -1.95
N ASP A 712 -4.75 25.70 -2.52
CA ASP A 712 -3.49 25.82 -1.80
C ASP A 712 -2.48 26.48 -2.75
N ARG A 713 -2.08 27.71 -2.46
CA ARG A 713 -1.16 28.51 -3.27
C ARG A 713 -1.49 28.48 -4.77
N ASP A 714 -0.59 27.96 -5.61
CA ASP A 714 -0.77 27.81 -7.06
C ASP A 714 -1.77 26.69 -7.46
N ILE A 715 -2.21 25.88 -6.51
CA ILE A 715 -3.19 24.82 -6.74
C ILE A 715 -4.60 25.34 -6.58
N THR A 716 -5.38 25.26 -7.66
CA THR A 716 -6.77 25.68 -7.70
C THR A 716 -7.74 24.52 -7.40
N PRO A 717 -9.01 24.82 -7.04
CA PRO A 717 -10.05 23.81 -7.07
C PRO A 717 -10.11 23.12 -8.43
N SER A 718 -9.98 21.79 -8.45
CA SER A 718 -9.82 21.04 -9.69
C SER A 718 -10.86 19.96 -9.88
N SER A 719 -11.18 19.70 -11.14
CA SER A 719 -11.98 18.55 -11.56
C SER A 719 -11.08 17.65 -12.40
N THR A 720 -11.08 16.35 -12.07
CA THR A 720 -10.24 15.38 -12.77
C THR A 720 -11.09 14.18 -13.21
N ILE A 721 -10.90 13.73 -14.44
CA ILE A 721 -11.46 12.49 -14.96
C ILE A 721 -10.30 11.54 -15.20
N HIS A 722 -10.38 10.37 -14.65
CA HIS A 722 -9.42 9.29 -14.83
C HIS A 722 -10.02 8.16 -15.65
N LEU A 723 -9.31 7.75 -16.68
CA LEU A 723 -9.62 6.57 -17.47
C LEU A 723 -8.50 5.54 -17.30
N ARG A 724 -8.84 4.36 -16.81
CA ARG A 724 -7.93 3.23 -16.69
C ARG A 724 -8.45 2.07 -17.54
N LEU A 725 -7.61 1.56 -18.42
CA LEU A 725 -7.89 0.39 -19.22
C LEU A 725 -6.68 -0.55 -19.12
N VAL A 726 -6.87 -1.72 -18.54
CA VAL A 726 -5.84 -2.76 -18.43
C VAL A 726 -6.30 -4.00 -19.17
N LEU A 727 -5.59 -4.34 -20.23
CA LEU A 727 -5.79 -5.58 -20.99
C LEU A 727 -4.87 -6.63 -20.36
N LYS A 728 -5.42 -7.55 -19.57
CA LYS A 728 -4.63 -8.58 -18.91
C LYS A 728 -3.95 -9.48 -19.95
N HIS A 729 -2.78 -9.98 -19.63
CA HIS A 729 -1.93 -10.81 -20.49
C HIS A 729 -1.37 -10.09 -21.74
N LEU A 730 -1.34 -8.76 -21.74
CA LEU A 730 -0.69 -7.96 -22.78
C LEU A 730 0.54 -7.17 -22.32
N GLY A 731 0.93 -7.29 -21.06
CA GLY A 731 2.05 -6.59 -20.45
C GLY A 731 1.70 -6.00 -19.11
#